data_4b56b6b6d83a6d0d3278eac54ad3a3dd
#
_entry.id   4b56b6b6d83a6d0d3278eac54ad3a3dd
#
_cell.length_a   1.000
_cell.length_b   1.000
_cell.length_c   1.000
_cell.angle_alpha   90.00
_cell.angle_beta   90.00
_cell.angle_gamma   90.00
#
_symmetry.space_group_name_H-M   'P 1'
#
loop_
_entity.id
_entity.type
_entity.pdbx_description
1 polymer ?
#
loop_
_entity_poly.entity_id
_entity_poly.type
_entity_poly.pdbx_seq_one_letter_code
_entity_poly.pdbx_strand_id
1 'polypeptide(L)'
;MATDNTPSQAGDSKPDSKPSSNPSSKPSSKPSSKPDPNEALKALSMPELQAKLGSSPDGLSQAEATKRLAQYGPNEIEEKKTNPLLKFLSYFWGPIPWMIEAAVILSAVARHWPDFAIISVLLLSNALVGFWEERQAGNAIAALKAQLAITAKVIRDGKWGSPAARELVPGDVIRVRLGDIVPADARLLEGDPIEVDQSALTGESLPVTRKAGEAVFSGSIIRQGEIGALVYATGANTYFGKTAQLVQEAHTVSHFQRAVLKIGNYLIILAVVLVAAIVVVAIVRGDPVLTTLQFALVLTVAAIPVAMPTVLSVTMAVGARLLARKKAIVTRLSAIEELAGVDILCSDKTGTLTQNKLTLGDPFCVNGMPADQVILNAALASREEDKDTIDLAVIGGLKSDQVLKGYQVVHFQPFDPVHKRTEATVKAADGKQFKVAKGAPQVILALAANAAQVKAAVEKAVNEFATRGFRSLGVARADGDGQWQFIGVLPMFDPPRVDARATIATARQMGVSVKMVTGDARAIAEETAKKLGLGANILDASGFGDAKRVETARFASSIEKADGFAQVFPEHKFHIVDVLQRGGHIVGMTGDGVNDAPALKKADCGIAVSGATDAARAAASIVLMTPGLSVIIDAIKESRKIFQRMNSYAMYRIAETLRVLLFMTLSILIFNFYPLTAVMIVMLALLNDGAILSIAYDNVHYKDQPEAWNMRLVLGIATVLGLVGPVASFGLFFLGDRVFHLDRPHLQTLMYLMLSVAGHLTIFQTRTRGPFWSIRPARILLLAVFGTQALATLIAVYGLFMTPIGWGWALLVWGYALVWFLVTDPVKLLAYRILDPVKAQPNPEGRSEPQREAKAGPEPEAHAPLLVKPQTNK
;
A
#
# COMPACT_ATOMS: atom_id res chain seq x y z
N MET A 1 -50.06 -25.98 -37.03
CA MET A 1 -51.32 -25.26 -37.04
C MET A 1 -51.01 -23.96 -36.32
N ALA A 2 -50.62 -22.89 -37.00
CA ALA A 2 -51.47 -21.96 -37.71
C ALA A 2 -52.43 -21.29 -36.72
N THR A 3 -52.44 -20.03 -36.46
CA THR A 3 -52.44 -18.78 -37.20
C THR A 3 -52.43 -17.63 -36.18
N ASP A 4 -51.58 -16.66 -36.29
CA ASP A 4 -51.84 -15.39 -37.01
C ASP A 4 -52.90 -14.45 -36.37
N ASN A 5 -52.50 -13.27 -35.91
CA ASN A 5 -52.83 -11.95 -36.51
C ASN A 5 -52.82 -10.80 -35.50
N THR A 6 -51.99 -9.81 -35.75
CA THR A 6 -52.16 -8.37 -35.48
C THR A 6 -53.31 -7.80 -36.34
N PRO A 7 -53.71 -6.47 -36.28
CA PRO A 7 -53.41 -5.33 -35.45
C PRO A 7 -54.62 -4.41 -35.13
N SER A 8 -54.39 -3.28 -34.52
CA SER A 8 -54.92 -1.94 -34.78
C SER A 8 -55.38 -1.17 -33.55
N GLN A 9 -54.80 -0.04 -33.44
CA GLN A 9 -55.20 1.36 -33.59
C GLN A 9 -55.78 2.06 -32.36
N ALA A 10 -55.05 3.08 -31.99
CA ALA A 10 -55.40 4.48 -31.81
C ALA A 10 -56.47 4.87 -30.81
N GLY A 11 -56.11 5.77 -29.92
CA GLY A 11 -57.06 6.57 -29.11
C GLY A 11 -56.34 7.67 -28.35
N ASP A 12 -56.20 8.82 -28.96
CA ASP A 12 -55.86 10.15 -28.36
C ASP A 12 -56.67 10.48 -27.11
N SER A 13 -56.05 11.05 -26.11
CA SER A 13 -56.54 12.21 -25.37
C SER A 13 -55.49 12.80 -24.41
N LYS A 14 -54.98 13.99 -24.70
CA LYS A 14 -54.64 15.06 -23.77
C LYS A 14 -55.93 15.70 -23.28
N PRO A 15 -55.98 16.60 -22.26
CA PRO A 15 -54.93 17.29 -21.52
C PRO A 15 -55.25 17.59 -20.03
N ASP A 16 -54.40 18.45 -19.48
CA ASP A 16 -54.60 19.36 -18.34
C ASP A 16 -54.26 18.90 -16.94
N SER A 17 -53.10 19.35 -16.43
CA SER A 17 -53.00 19.82 -15.06
C SER A 17 -51.97 20.96 -14.95
N LYS A 18 -52.41 22.03 -14.36
CA LYS A 18 -51.75 23.31 -14.11
C LYS A 18 -50.53 23.17 -13.20
N PRO A 19 -49.53 24.06 -13.33
CA PRO A 19 -48.37 24.09 -12.43
C PRO A 19 -48.73 24.75 -11.10
N SER A 20 -48.41 24.10 -10.00
CA SER A 20 -48.45 24.68 -8.66
C SER A 20 -47.22 25.56 -8.44
N SER A 21 -47.47 26.78 -8.07
CA SER A 21 -46.55 27.86 -7.76
C SER A 21 -45.56 27.50 -6.64
N ASN A 22 -44.27 27.62 -6.94
CA ASN A 22 -43.18 27.68 -5.95
C ASN A 22 -43.20 29.05 -5.24
N PRO A 23 -43.02 29.09 -3.91
CA PRO A 23 -42.71 30.33 -3.22
C PRO A 23 -41.21 30.68 -3.43
N SER A 24 -41.02 31.87 -3.96
CA SER A 24 -39.77 32.58 -4.10
C SER A 24 -38.96 32.59 -2.79
N SER A 25 -37.84 31.83 -2.74
CA SER A 25 -36.77 32.14 -1.80
C SER A 25 -35.85 33.19 -2.42
N LYS A 26 -35.85 34.37 -1.86
CA LYS A 26 -34.91 35.46 -2.16
C LYS A 26 -33.47 34.95 -1.98
N PRO A 27 -32.53 35.21 -2.89
CA PRO A 27 -31.12 35.00 -2.60
C PRO A 27 -30.66 36.07 -1.62
N SER A 28 -30.40 35.67 -0.38
CA SER A 28 -29.77 36.51 0.63
C SER A 28 -28.26 36.45 0.44
N SER A 29 -27.66 37.62 0.52
CA SER A 29 -26.26 37.95 0.73
C SER A 29 -25.30 37.74 -0.46
N LYS A 30 -24.91 38.87 -1.06
CA LYS A 30 -23.71 39.08 -1.79
C LYS A 30 -22.53 38.60 -0.93
N PRO A 31 -21.63 37.74 -1.42
CA PRO A 31 -20.35 37.59 -0.80
C PRO A 31 -19.56 38.89 -1.08
N SER A 32 -19.13 39.58 -0.04
CA SER A 32 -18.07 40.59 -0.12
C SER A 32 -16.76 39.89 -0.44
N SER A 33 -16.51 39.59 -1.70
CA SER A 33 -15.23 39.04 -2.17
C SER A 33 -14.24 40.20 -2.17
N LYS A 34 -13.40 40.27 -1.11
CA LYS A 34 -12.05 40.82 -1.29
C LYS A 34 -11.42 39.99 -2.42
N PRO A 35 -10.85 40.63 -3.47
CA PRO A 35 -10.23 39.91 -4.56
C PRO A 35 -9.17 38.98 -3.96
N ASP A 36 -9.16 37.70 -4.40
CA ASP A 36 -8.19 36.71 -3.95
C ASP A 36 -6.78 37.25 -4.23
N PRO A 37 -5.90 37.42 -3.24
CA PRO A 37 -4.54 37.93 -3.45
C PRO A 37 -3.76 37.17 -4.52
N ASN A 38 -4.08 35.89 -4.72
CA ASN A 38 -3.42 35.04 -5.71
C ASN A 38 -3.95 35.26 -7.14
N GLU A 39 -5.21 35.65 -7.30
CA GLU A 39 -5.73 36.07 -8.61
C GLU A 39 -5.03 37.35 -9.10
N ALA A 40 -4.76 38.27 -8.18
CA ALA A 40 -4.00 39.47 -8.49
C ALA A 40 -2.54 39.14 -8.89
N LEU A 41 -1.91 38.14 -8.28
CA LEU A 41 -0.55 37.69 -8.63
C LEU A 41 -0.51 36.96 -9.99
N LYS A 42 -1.56 36.23 -10.34
CA LYS A 42 -1.72 35.61 -11.64
C LYS A 42 -1.82 36.58 -12.79
N ALA A 43 -2.44 37.74 -12.59
CA ALA A 43 -2.70 38.73 -13.61
C ALA A 43 -1.50 39.63 -13.93
N LEU A 44 -0.47 39.65 -13.06
CA LEU A 44 0.74 40.48 -13.25
C LEU A 44 1.58 39.98 -14.44
N SER A 45 2.29 40.89 -15.10
CA SER A 45 3.37 40.49 -16.03
C SER A 45 4.51 39.78 -15.27
N MET A 46 5.32 38.96 -15.95
CA MET A 46 6.43 38.23 -15.29
C MET A 46 7.44 39.19 -14.58
N PRO A 47 7.86 40.32 -15.18
CA PRO A 47 8.74 41.24 -14.47
C PRO A 47 8.13 41.86 -13.22
N GLU A 48 6.83 42.20 -13.26
CA GLU A 48 6.11 42.74 -12.10
C GLU A 48 5.97 41.69 -11.00
N LEU A 49 5.72 40.44 -11.37
CA LEU A 49 5.62 39.32 -10.43
C LEU A 49 6.95 39.04 -9.75
N GLN A 50 8.04 39.01 -10.52
CA GLN A 50 9.42 38.88 -10.00
C GLN A 50 9.79 40.02 -9.04
N ALA A 51 9.52 41.26 -9.41
CA ALA A 51 9.75 42.41 -8.56
C ALA A 51 8.94 42.34 -7.27
N LYS A 52 7.66 42.01 -7.34
CA LYS A 52 6.78 41.90 -6.19
C LYS A 52 7.14 40.76 -5.23
N LEU A 53 7.65 39.66 -5.76
CA LEU A 53 8.13 38.51 -4.98
C LEU A 53 9.60 38.64 -4.60
N GLY A 54 10.31 39.71 -5.05
CA GLY A 54 11.73 39.92 -4.79
C GLY A 54 12.58 38.72 -5.24
N SER A 55 12.22 38.12 -6.37
CA SER A 55 12.93 36.98 -6.96
C SER A 55 13.91 37.46 -8.04
N SER A 56 15.00 36.73 -8.19
CA SER A 56 16.02 36.96 -9.23
C SER A 56 16.27 35.70 -10.03
N PRO A 57 16.95 35.77 -11.19
CA PRO A 57 17.36 34.59 -11.95
C PRO A 57 18.22 33.61 -11.13
N ASP A 58 18.99 34.12 -10.14
CA ASP A 58 19.81 33.31 -9.23
C ASP A 58 19.01 32.74 -8.03
N GLY A 59 17.69 32.95 -8.02
CA GLY A 59 16.79 32.53 -6.95
C GLY A 59 16.82 33.44 -5.72
N LEU A 60 16.21 33.02 -4.64
CA LEU A 60 16.26 33.66 -3.33
C LEU A 60 17.56 33.29 -2.61
N SER A 61 18.00 34.16 -1.67
CA SER A 61 19.02 33.71 -0.72
C SER A 61 18.43 32.68 0.28
N GLN A 62 19.25 31.76 0.77
CA GLN A 62 18.81 30.78 1.76
C GLN A 62 18.27 31.45 3.05
N ALA A 63 18.87 32.61 3.45
CA ALA A 63 18.40 33.38 4.60
C ALA A 63 16.98 33.95 4.37
N GLU A 64 16.72 34.51 3.18
CA GLU A 64 15.40 35.05 2.84
C GLU A 64 14.36 33.93 2.71
N ALA A 65 14.72 32.78 2.13
CA ALA A 65 13.83 31.60 2.07
C ALA A 65 13.45 31.12 3.48
N THR A 66 14.39 31.04 4.41
CA THR A 66 14.13 30.69 5.82
C THR A 66 13.18 31.67 6.51
N LYS A 67 13.39 32.98 6.29
CA LYS A 67 12.52 34.05 6.81
C LYS A 67 11.10 33.94 6.26
N ARG A 68 10.96 33.69 4.94
CA ARG A 68 9.65 33.49 4.29
C ARG A 68 8.97 32.21 4.76
N LEU A 69 9.71 31.16 4.98
CA LEU A 69 9.16 29.92 5.54
C LEU A 69 8.55 30.15 6.93
N ALA A 70 9.18 30.97 7.75
CA ALA A 70 8.61 31.38 9.05
C ALA A 70 7.35 32.27 8.90
N GLN A 71 7.28 33.08 7.84
CA GLN A 71 6.17 34.00 7.58
C GLN A 71 4.96 33.32 6.94
N TYR A 72 5.17 32.49 5.90
CA TYR A 72 4.10 31.86 5.09
C TYR A 72 3.74 30.46 5.59
N GLY A 73 4.57 29.87 6.46
CA GLY A 73 4.43 28.48 6.89
C GLY A 73 4.95 27.47 5.85
N PRO A 74 4.96 26.18 6.19
CA PRO A 74 5.37 25.12 5.29
C PRO A 74 4.39 24.98 4.12
N ASN A 75 4.91 24.59 2.95
CA ASN A 75 4.12 24.29 1.76
C ASN A 75 3.42 22.92 1.93
N GLU A 76 2.48 22.87 2.87
CA GLU A 76 1.65 21.72 3.19
C GLU A 76 0.21 22.18 3.39
N ILE A 77 -0.74 21.35 2.99
CA ILE A 77 -2.13 21.54 3.40
C ILE A 77 -2.22 21.02 4.83
N GLU A 78 -2.47 21.94 5.79
CA GLU A 78 -2.65 21.53 7.19
C GLU A 78 -3.79 20.54 7.28
N GLU A 79 -3.49 19.27 7.57
CA GLU A 79 -4.50 18.36 8.09
C GLU A 79 -5.09 19.00 9.34
N LYS A 80 -6.42 19.17 9.40
CA LYS A 80 -7.10 19.74 10.59
C LYS A 80 -6.58 18.97 11.81
N LYS A 81 -5.71 19.59 12.58
CA LYS A 81 -5.27 19.06 13.88
C LYS A 81 -6.50 18.96 14.75
N THR A 82 -7.09 17.77 14.79
CA THR A 82 -8.18 17.51 15.73
C THR A 82 -7.64 17.74 17.13
N ASN A 83 -8.31 18.59 17.90
CA ASN A 83 -7.95 18.79 19.28
C ASN A 83 -7.84 17.43 19.98
N PRO A 84 -6.70 17.08 20.61
CA PRO A 84 -6.50 15.78 21.24
C PRO A 84 -7.61 15.43 22.27
N LEU A 85 -8.16 16.44 22.93
CA LEU A 85 -9.26 16.27 23.86
C LEU A 85 -10.57 15.90 23.15
N LEU A 86 -10.91 16.59 22.04
CA LEU A 86 -12.10 16.24 21.26
C LEU A 86 -11.96 14.85 20.62
N LYS A 87 -10.77 14.50 20.19
CA LYS A 87 -10.47 13.15 19.70
C LYS A 87 -10.62 12.09 20.80
N PHE A 88 -10.13 12.35 22.01
CA PHE A 88 -10.36 11.47 23.16
C PHE A 88 -11.85 11.34 23.48
N LEU A 89 -12.58 12.45 23.53
CA LEU A 89 -14.02 12.43 23.78
C LEU A 89 -14.82 11.69 22.69
N SER A 90 -14.32 11.63 21.45
CA SER A 90 -14.98 10.86 20.39
C SER A 90 -15.03 9.34 20.64
N TYR A 91 -14.19 8.81 21.53
CA TYR A 91 -14.23 7.40 21.96
C TYR A 91 -15.42 7.07 22.87
N PHE A 92 -16.10 8.08 23.42
CA PHE A 92 -17.35 7.94 24.14
C PHE A 92 -18.58 8.06 23.24
N TRP A 93 -18.41 8.30 21.94
CA TRP A 93 -19.49 8.50 20.99
C TRP A 93 -19.54 7.36 19.96
N GLY A 94 -20.61 6.56 20.05
CA GLY A 94 -20.82 5.46 19.11
C GLY A 94 -21.67 4.34 19.71
N PRO A 95 -22.17 3.39 18.90
CA PRO A 95 -23.07 2.33 19.38
C PRO A 95 -22.51 1.52 20.54
N ILE A 96 -21.21 1.22 20.54
CA ILE A 96 -20.54 0.41 21.56
C ILE A 96 -20.34 1.20 22.88
N PRO A 97 -19.73 2.40 22.89
CA PRO A 97 -19.67 3.23 24.08
C PRO A 97 -21.05 3.47 24.69
N TRP A 98 -22.08 3.80 23.90
CA TRP A 98 -23.45 4.03 24.39
C TRP A 98 -24.03 2.82 25.14
N MET A 99 -23.73 1.59 24.70
CA MET A 99 -24.17 0.38 25.42
C MET A 99 -23.47 0.23 26.75
N ILE A 100 -22.17 0.55 26.86
CA ILE A 100 -21.42 0.54 28.11
C ILE A 100 -21.94 1.66 29.04
N GLU A 101 -22.20 2.86 28.50
CA GLU A 101 -22.79 3.99 29.23
C GLU A 101 -24.19 3.66 29.77
N ALA A 102 -25.02 2.99 28.96
CA ALA A 102 -26.31 2.50 29.40
C ALA A 102 -26.17 1.50 30.57
N ALA A 103 -25.15 0.62 30.53
CA ALA A 103 -24.85 -0.29 31.64
C ALA A 103 -24.39 0.47 32.90
N VAL A 104 -23.57 1.53 32.75
CA VAL A 104 -23.16 2.42 33.83
C VAL A 104 -24.39 3.08 34.47
N ILE A 105 -25.26 3.68 33.66
CA ILE A 105 -26.48 4.36 34.13
C ILE A 105 -27.41 3.38 34.85
N LEU A 106 -27.62 2.18 34.26
CA LEU A 106 -28.50 1.16 34.85
C LEU A 106 -27.94 0.65 36.20
N SER A 107 -26.62 0.47 36.33
CA SER A 107 -25.96 0.09 37.59
C SER A 107 -26.14 1.17 38.68
N ALA A 108 -26.07 2.46 38.29
CA ALA A 108 -26.34 3.57 39.19
C ALA A 108 -27.82 3.60 39.65
N VAL A 109 -28.78 3.41 38.72
CA VAL A 109 -30.22 3.34 39.01
C VAL A 109 -30.54 2.17 39.95
N ALA A 110 -29.90 1.01 39.71
CA ALA A 110 -30.03 -0.17 40.55
C ALA A 110 -29.28 -0.04 41.91
N ARG A 111 -28.53 1.06 42.13
CA ARG A 111 -27.69 1.33 43.33
C ARG A 111 -26.59 0.29 43.54
N HIS A 112 -26.14 -0.39 42.45
CA HIS A 112 -25.01 -1.32 42.50
C HIS A 112 -23.69 -0.54 42.26
N TRP A 113 -23.24 0.16 43.33
CA TRP A 113 -22.08 1.06 43.25
C TRP A 113 -20.75 0.39 42.85
N PRO A 114 -20.45 -0.87 43.26
CA PRO A 114 -19.27 -1.58 42.75
C PRO A 114 -19.32 -1.79 41.25
N ASP A 115 -20.44 -2.22 40.69
CA ASP A 115 -20.62 -2.44 39.24
C ASP A 115 -20.50 -1.11 38.46
N PHE A 116 -21.16 -0.05 38.98
CA PHE A 116 -21.03 1.29 38.43
C PHE A 116 -19.57 1.75 38.33
N ALA A 117 -18.80 1.64 39.43
CA ALA A 117 -17.41 2.08 39.45
C ALA A 117 -16.55 1.29 38.44
N ILE A 118 -16.71 -0.03 38.34
CA ILE A 118 -15.90 -0.90 37.54
C ILE A 118 -16.24 -0.79 36.06
N ILE A 119 -17.53 -0.72 35.70
CA ILE A 119 -17.94 -0.50 34.29
C ILE A 119 -17.48 0.90 33.82
N SER A 120 -17.53 1.91 34.70
CA SER A 120 -16.98 3.25 34.40
C SER A 120 -15.47 3.23 34.19
N VAL A 121 -14.72 2.49 35.03
CA VAL A 121 -13.27 2.30 34.82
C VAL A 121 -12.99 1.56 33.51
N LEU A 122 -13.79 0.56 33.14
CA LEU A 122 -13.66 -0.13 31.86
C LEU A 122 -13.87 0.82 30.68
N LEU A 123 -14.94 1.64 30.72
CA LEU A 123 -15.23 2.61 29.67
C LEU A 123 -14.06 3.59 29.49
N LEU A 124 -13.54 4.12 30.60
CA LEU A 124 -12.40 5.03 30.59
C LEU A 124 -11.11 4.34 30.11
N SER A 125 -10.85 3.11 30.57
CA SER A 125 -9.68 2.33 30.13
C SER A 125 -9.72 2.03 28.63
N ASN A 126 -10.87 1.62 28.11
CA ASN A 126 -11.03 1.39 26.66
C ASN A 126 -10.79 2.66 25.84
N ALA A 127 -11.32 3.80 26.29
CA ALA A 127 -11.09 5.09 25.64
C ALA A 127 -9.62 5.50 25.69
N LEU A 128 -8.92 5.31 26.81
CA LEU A 128 -7.49 5.61 26.98
C LEU A 128 -6.61 4.71 26.10
N VAL A 129 -6.86 3.42 26.12
CA VAL A 129 -6.11 2.44 25.31
C VAL A 129 -6.33 2.73 23.84
N GLY A 130 -7.58 2.87 23.38
CA GLY A 130 -7.90 3.18 21.98
C GLY A 130 -7.25 4.49 21.51
N PHE A 131 -7.31 5.55 22.31
CA PHE A 131 -6.67 6.84 22.01
C PHE A 131 -5.13 6.70 21.88
N TRP A 132 -4.50 6.01 22.83
CA TRP A 132 -3.05 5.82 22.82
C TRP A 132 -2.58 4.99 21.61
N GLU A 133 -3.29 3.91 21.30
CA GLU A 133 -2.98 3.02 20.19
C GLU A 133 -3.15 3.72 18.83
N GLU A 134 -4.27 4.45 18.62
CA GLU A 134 -4.47 5.20 17.39
C GLU A 134 -3.39 6.26 17.20
N ARG A 135 -3.00 6.95 18.28
CA ARG A 135 -1.91 7.92 18.26
C ARG A 135 -0.57 7.28 17.91
N GLN A 136 -0.28 6.10 18.45
CA GLN A 136 0.96 5.37 18.14
C GLN A 136 0.98 4.88 16.70
N ALA A 137 -0.12 4.32 16.21
CA ALA A 137 -0.26 3.91 14.81
C ALA A 137 -0.15 5.11 13.86
N GLY A 138 -0.81 6.23 14.16
CA GLY A 138 -0.74 7.47 13.39
C GLY A 138 0.68 8.04 13.32
N ASN A 139 1.40 8.08 14.44
CA ASN A 139 2.79 8.55 14.49
C ASN A 139 3.73 7.65 13.67
N ALA A 140 3.52 6.32 13.69
CA ALA A 140 4.32 5.39 12.90
C ALA A 140 4.10 5.61 11.39
N ILE A 141 2.87 5.82 10.96
CA ILE A 141 2.52 6.12 9.56
C ILE A 141 3.10 7.49 9.14
N ALA A 142 2.96 8.52 9.99
CA ALA A 142 3.51 9.85 9.71
C ALA A 142 5.03 9.82 9.53
N ALA A 143 5.75 9.07 10.38
CA ALA A 143 7.19 8.88 10.26
C ALA A 143 7.60 8.15 8.96
N LEU A 144 6.78 7.20 8.47
CA LEU A 144 7.00 6.53 7.19
C LEU A 144 6.72 7.44 6.01
N LYS A 145 5.61 8.20 6.04
CA LYS A 145 5.27 9.20 5.02
C LYS A 145 6.34 10.28 4.90
N ALA A 146 6.94 10.71 6.01
CA ALA A 146 8.03 11.71 6.00
C ALA A 146 9.26 11.25 5.20
N GLN A 147 9.52 9.94 5.11
CA GLN A 147 10.61 9.39 4.27
C GLN A 147 10.28 9.42 2.76
N LEU A 148 9.02 9.64 2.39
CA LEU A 148 8.54 9.72 1.01
C LEU A 148 8.27 11.17 0.58
N ALA A 149 8.70 12.17 1.36
CA ALA A 149 8.47 13.58 1.06
C ALA A 149 8.96 13.92 -0.36
N ILE A 150 8.11 14.59 -1.11
CA ILE A 150 8.43 15.12 -2.45
C ILE A 150 9.55 16.16 -2.29
N THR A 151 10.54 16.12 -3.17
CA THR A 151 11.60 17.12 -3.26
C THR A 151 11.37 18.00 -4.49
N ALA A 152 11.80 19.24 -4.42
CA ALA A 152 11.72 20.17 -5.55
C ALA A 152 13.14 20.62 -5.94
N LYS A 153 13.42 20.70 -7.25
CA LYS A 153 14.66 21.35 -7.73
C LYS A 153 14.48 22.86 -7.65
N VAL A 154 15.26 23.50 -6.79
CA VAL A 154 15.19 24.93 -6.49
C VAL A 154 16.56 25.56 -6.66
N ILE A 155 16.63 26.75 -7.24
CA ILE A 155 17.84 27.57 -7.26
C ILE A 155 17.78 28.59 -6.10
N ARG A 156 18.79 28.54 -5.23
CA ARG A 156 19.02 29.51 -4.14
C ARG A 156 20.49 29.87 -4.08
N ASP A 157 20.79 31.13 -3.84
CA ASP A 157 22.19 31.65 -3.85
C ASP A 157 22.95 31.27 -5.14
N GLY A 158 22.27 31.25 -6.30
CA GLY A 158 22.83 30.85 -7.59
C GLY A 158 23.15 29.36 -7.76
N LYS A 159 22.76 28.50 -6.79
CA LYS A 159 23.05 27.06 -6.82
C LYS A 159 21.77 26.20 -6.81
N TRP A 160 21.73 25.19 -7.66
CA TRP A 160 20.65 24.21 -7.68
C TRP A 160 20.74 23.25 -6.49
N GLY A 161 19.65 23.17 -5.71
CA GLY A 161 19.47 22.25 -4.60
C GLY A 161 18.20 21.43 -4.78
N SER A 162 17.99 20.44 -3.91
CA SER A 162 16.77 19.61 -3.89
C SER A 162 16.20 19.52 -2.46
N PRO A 163 15.72 20.65 -1.88
CA PRO A 163 15.06 20.64 -0.58
C PRO A 163 13.74 19.87 -0.65
N ALA A 164 13.18 19.55 0.52
CA ALA A 164 11.82 19.00 0.60
C ALA A 164 10.81 20.02 0.06
N ALA A 165 9.82 19.59 -0.72
CA ALA A 165 8.80 20.48 -1.30
C ALA A 165 8.07 21.32 -0.25
N ARG A 166 7.96 20.80 1.00
CA ARG A 166 7.41 21.55 2.16
C ARG A 166 8.18 22.81 2.53
N GLU A 167 9.43 22.94 2.10
CA GLU A 167 10.30 24.10 2.39
C GLU A 167 10.24 25.16 1.31
N LEU A 168 9.41 24.98 0.28
CA LEU A 168 9.18 25.95 -0.76
C LEU A 168 8.44 27.18 -0.23
N VAL A 169 8.84 28.35 -0.72
CA VAL A 169 8.24 29.66 -0.36
C VAL A 169 7.91 30.45 -1.62
N PRO A 170 6.94 31.40 -1.55
CA PRO A 170 6.70 32.30 -2.65
C PRO A 170 7.96 33.11 -2.98
N GLY A 171 8.32 33.13 -4.27
CA GLY A 171 9.56 33.72 -4.79
C GLY A 171 10.66 32.71 -5.12
N ASP A 172 10.56 31.46 -4.70
CA ASP A 172 11.47 30.40 -5.14
C ASP A 172 11.39 30.19 -6.67
N VAL A 173 12.51 29.98 -7.32
CA VAL A 173 12.60 29.55 -8.72
C VAL A 173 12.85 28.05 -8.72
N ILE A 174 11.91 27.30 -9.28
CA ILE A 174 11.96 25.85 -9.37
C ILE A 174 12.13 25.40 -10.82
N ARG A 175 12.61 24.18 -11.02
CA ARG A 175 12.63 23.49 -12.31
C ARG A 175 11.67 22.33 -12.25
N VAL A 176 10.74 22.24 -13.20
CA VAL A 176 9.78 21.15 -13.36
C VAL A 176 10.05 20.43 -14.67
N ARG A 177 9.99 19.11 -14.67
CA ARG A 177 10.32 18.24 -15.81
C ARG A 177 9.37 17.04 -15.91
N LEU A 178 9.46 16.34 -17.02
CA LEU A 178 8.72 15.10 -17.25
C LEU A 178 8.75 14.18 -15.99
N GLY A 179 7.59 13.86 -15.47
CA GLY A 179 7.43 12.96 -14.32
C GLY A 179 7.31 13.65 -12.97
N ASP A 180 7.63 14.93 -12.87
CA ASP A 180 7.50 15.67 -11.62
C ASP A 180 6.02 16.01 -11.34
N ILE A 181 5.66 15.99 -10.05
CA ILE A 181 4.46 16.66 -9.56
C ILE A 181 4.82 18.11 -9.29
N VAL A 182 4.07 19.04 -9.84
CA VAL A 182 4.22 20.46 -9.54
C VAL A 182 4.03 20.68 -8.05
N PRO A 183 5.07 21.12 -7.30
CA PRO A 183 5.04 21.10 -5.83
C PRO A 183 4.29 22.28 -5.21
N ALA A 184 4.09 23.36 -5.95
CA ALA A 184 3.41 24.60 -5.51
C ALA A 184 2.82 25.30 -6.74
N ASP A 185 1.91 26.27 -6.56
CA ASP A 185 1.42 27.06 -7.69
C ASP A 185 2.53 27.97 -8.21
N ALA A 186 2.84 27.84 -9.50
CA ALA A 186 3.95 28.55 -10.12
C ALA A 186 3.58 29.13 -11.50
N ARG A 187 4.34 30.16 -11.93
CA ARG A 187 4.28 30.75 -13.29
C ARG A 187 5.51 30.30 -14.06
N LEU A 188 5.29 29.78 -15.28
CA LEU A 188 6.36 29.30 -16.15
C LEU A 188 7.26 30.46 -16.59
N LEU A 189 8.57 30.26 -16.50
CA LEU A 189 9.58 31.16 -17.00
C LEU A 189 9.79 30.99 -18.52
N GLU A 190 10.75 31.67 -19.12
CA GLU A 190 11.11 31.48 -20.51
C GLU A 190 11.61 30.05 -20.77
N GLY A 191 11.17 29.45 -21.87
CA GLY A 191 11.48 28.09 -22.26
C GLY A 191 10.48 27.50 -23.23
N ASP A 192 10.71 26.24 -23.62
CA ASP A 192 9.81 25.49 -24.52
C ASP A 192 8.47 25.16 -23.83
N PRO A 193 7.37 25.07 -24.59
CA PRO A 193 6.08 24.67 -24.04
C PRO A 193 6.14 23.27 -23.38
N ILE A 194 5.39 23.08 -22.31
CA ILE A 194 5.26 21.81 -21.60
C ILE A 194 3.82 21.30 -21.65
N GLU A 195 3.64 19.98 -21.57
CA GLU A 195 2.33 19.36 -21.35
C GLU A 195 2.11 19.01 -19.88
N VAL A 196 0.97 19.43 -19.37
CA VAL A 196 0.61 19.32 -17.94
C VAL A 196 -0.70 18.59 -17.80
N ASP A 197 -0.70 17.48 -17.07
CA ASP A 197 -1.90 16.73 -16.67
C ASP A 197 -2.48 17.38 -15.41
N GLN A 198 -3.65 17.95 -15.56
CA GLN A 198 -4.40 18.59 -14.48
C GLN A 198 -5.64 17.79 -14.07
N SER A 199 -5.77 16.53 -14.50
CA SER A 199 -6.95 15.68 -14.27
C SER A 199 -7.32 15.54 -12.79
N ALA A 200 -6.33 15.52 -11.91
CA ALA A 200 -6.54 15.49 -10.47
C ALA A 200 -7.20 16.76 -9.90
N LEU A 201 -7.12 17.87 -10.63
CA LEU A 201 -7.65 19.19 -10.22
C LEU A 201 -8.95 19.55 -10.93
N THR A 202 -9.02 19.28 -12.23
CA THR A 202 -10.14 19.71 -13.11
C THR A 202 -11.10 18.58 -13.43
N GLY A 203 -10.70 17.32 -13.26
CA GLY A 203 -11.46 16.14 -13.69
C GLY A 203 -11.35 15.85 -15.20
N GLU A 204 -10.65 16.69 -15.97
CA GLU A 204 -10.45 16.50 -17.40
C GLU A 204 -9.21 15.63 -17.69
N SER A 205 -9.39 14.58 -18.49
CA SER A 205 -8.36 13.54 -18.66
C SER A 205 -7.27 13.87 -19.67
N LEU A 206 -7.43 14.94 -20.48
CA LEU A 206 -6.45 15.31 -21.49
C LEU A 206 -5.41 16.29 -20.95
N PRO A 207 -4.10 16.06 -21.18
CA PRO A 207 -3.06 17.02 -20.84
C PRO A 207 -3.26 18.36 -21.58
N VAL A 208 -2.89 19.45 -20.91
CA VAL A 208 -2.99 20.81 -21.44
C VAL A 208 -1.60 21.35 -21.72
N THR A 209 -1.37 21.86 -22.94
CA THR A 209 -0.12 22.55 -23.26
C THR A 209 -0.03 23.89 -22.55
N ARG A 210 1.06 24.14 -21.83
CA ARG A 210 1.37 25.39 -21.12
C ARG A 210 2.62 26.02 -21.68
N LYS A 211 2.55 27.34 -21.87
CA LYS A 211 3.62 28.17 -22.44
C LYS A 211 4.25 29.06 -21.37
N ALA A 212 5.42 29.63 -21.69
CA ALA A 212 6.06 30.65 -20.86
C ALA A 212 5.07 31.75 -20.44
N GLY A 213 5.11 32.15 -19.17
CA GLY A 213 4.20 33.12 -18.59
C GLY A 213 2.85 32.55 -18.11
N GLU A 214 2.46 31.32 -18.43
CA GLU A 214 1.24 30.68 -17.95
C GLU A 214 1.41 30.05 -16.56
N ALA A 215 0.30 29.87 -15.85
CA ALA A 215 0.31 29.28 -14.53
C ALA A 215 0.20 27.74 -14.58
N VAL A 216 0.94 27.07 -13.71
CA VAL A 216 0.79 25.66 -13.38
C VAL A 216 0.45 25.52 -11.89
N PHE A 217 -0.35 24.51 -11.55
CA PHE A 217 -0.92 24.36 -10.23
C PHE A 217 -0.31 23.19 -9.46
N SER A 218 -0.20 23.35 -8.15
CA SER A 218 0.22 22.29 -7.24
C SER A 218 -0.61 21.02 -7.44
N GLY A 219 0.06 19.85 -7.49
CA GLY A 219 -0.57 18.56 -7.71
C GLY A 219 -0.74 18.15 -9.18
N SER A 220 -0.49 19.06 -10.15
CA SER A 220 -0.43 18.72 -11.58
C SER A 220 0.81 17.90 -11.89
N ILE A 221 0.75 17.04 -12.93
CA ILE A 221 1.87 16.18 -13.35
C ILE A 221 2.39 16.66 -14.70
N ILE A 222 3.69 16.85 -14.82
CA ILE A 222 4.34 17.18 -16.09
C ILE A 222 4.41 15.93 -16.96
N ARG A 223 3.70 15.94 -18.12
CA ARG A 223 3.64 14.82 -19.07
C ARG A 223 4.70 14.93 -20.15
N GLN A 224 5.13 16.15 -20.48
CA GLN A 224 6.12 16.41 -21.52
C GLN A 224 6.88 17.70 -21.25
N GLY A 225 8.19 17.73 -21.58
CA GLY A 225 9.06 18.91 -21.52
C GLY A 225 9.69 19.18 -20.17
N GLU A 226 10.44 20.25 -20.11
CA GLU A 226 11.13 20.76 -18.93
C GLU A 226 11.17 22.29 -18.99
N ILE A 227 10.86 22.99 -17.88
CA ILE A 227 10.88 24.46 -17.84
C ILE A 227 11.14 24.95 -16.42
N GLY A 228 11.73 26.15 -16.30
CA GLY A 228 11.80 26.88 -15.05
C GLY A 228 10.44 27.48 -14.66
N ALA A 229 10.16 27.60 -13.37
CA ALA A 229 8.92 28.21 -12.89
C ALA A 229 9.13 29.00 -11.59
N LEU A 230 8.44 30.12 -11.46
CA LEU A 230 8.46 30.98 -10.28
C LEU A 230 7.27 30.66 -9.38
N VAL A 231 7.52 30.21 -8.16
CA VAL A 231 6.50 29.91 -7.16
C VAL A 231 5.83 31.19 -6.67
N TYR A 232 4.50 31.27 -6.78
CA TYR A 232 3.73 32.42 -6.31
C TYR A 232 2.77 32.11 -5.15
N ALA A 233 2.36 30.83 -4.96
CA ALA A 233 1.52 30.43 -3.84
C ALA A 233 1.90 29.03 -3.32
N THR A 234 1.81 28.83 -2.00
CA THR A 234 2.22 27.62 -1.29
C THR A 234 1.13 27.16 -0.29
N GLY A 235 1.08 25.88 0.05
CA GLY A 235 0.26 25.28 1.07
C GLY A 235 -1.25 25.49 0.87
N ALA A 236 -1.94 25.95 1.90
CA ALA A 236 -3.37 26.21 1.88
C ALA A 236 -3.79 27.31 0.88
N ASN A 237 -2.84 28.15 0.44
CA ASN A 237 -3.08 29.22 -0.52
C ASN A 237 -2.99 28.77 -1.98
N THR A 238 -2.58 27.52 -2.28
CA THR A 238 -2.58 26.96 -3.62
C THR A 238 -4.00 26.73 -4.13
N TYR A 239 -4.16 26.60 -5.43
CA TYR A 239 -5.43 26.26 -6.07
C TYR A 239 -5.99 24.93 -5.51
N PHE A 240 -5.11 23.93 -5.36
CA PHE A 240 -5.46 22.64 -4.77
C PHE A 240 -5.78 22.76 -3.27
N GLY A 241 -5.02 23.54 -2.51
CA GLY A 241 -5.26 23.77 -1.08
C GLY A 241 -6.65 24.34 -0.78
N LYS A 242 -7.12 25.28 -1.60
CA LYS A 242 -8.47 25.87 -1.52
C LYS A 242 -9.56 24.86 -1.88
N THR A 243 -9.33 24.04 -2.91
CA THR A 243 -10.29 23.04 -3.39
C THR A 243 -10.37 21.83 -2.47
N ALA A 244 -9.24 21.38 -1.90
CA ALA A 244 -9.17 20.23 -1.00
C ALA A 244 -9.97 20.45 0.31
N GLN A 245 -10.17 21.69 0.74
CA GLN A 245 -11.06 22.00 1.86
C GLN A 245 -12.53 21.70 1.56
N LEU A 246 -12.92 21.63 0.28
CA LEU A 246 -14.31 21.37 -0.17
C LEU A 246 -14.57 19.89 -0.49
N VAL A 247 -13.56 19.07 -0.68
CA VAL A 247 -13.66 17.66 -1.10
C VAL A 247 -13.08 16.72 -0.02
N GLN A 248 -13.54 16.86 1.21
CA GLN A 248 -13.36 15.78 2.20
C GLN A 248 -14.55 14.81 2.08
N GLU A 249 -14.20 13.49 1.88
CA GLU A 249 -15.06 12.31 2.04
C GLU A 249 -15.51 11.60 0.74
N ALA A 250 -14.63 10.75 0.24
CA ALA A 250 -15.04 9.52 -0.39
C ALA A 250 -14.17 8.36 0.15
N HIS A 251 -14.59 7.80 1.28
CA HIS A 251 -13.94 6.61 1.85
C HIS A 251 -14.42 5.37 1.12
N THR A 252 -13.59 4.76 0.29
CA THR A 252 -13.81 3.40 -0.22
C THR A 252 -13.54 2.39 0.90
N VAL A 253 -14.55 1.58 1.24
CA VAL A 253 -14.44 0.52 2.28
C VAL A 253 -13.49 -0.57 1.80
N SER A 254 -12.37 -0.79 2.49
CA SER A 254 -11.38 -1.83 2.16
C SER A 254 -11.92 -3.25 2.38
N HIS A 255 -11.26 -4.26 1.78
CA HIS A 255 -11.58 -5.69 2.02
C HIS A 255 -11.49 -6.05 3.50
N PHE A 256 -10.49 -5.51 4.18
CA PHE A 256 -10.29 -5.61 5.62
C PHE A 256 -11.50 -5.10 6.42
N GLN A 257 -11.96 -3.88 6.17
CA GLN A 257 -13.14 -3.33 6.86
C GLN A 257 -14.39 -4.19 6.64
N ARG A 258 -14.57 -4.72 5.42
CA ARG A 258 -15.67 -5.66 5.11
C ARG A 258 -15.57 -6.96 5.90
N ALA A 259 -14.37 -7.52 6.09
CA ALA A 259 -14.16 -8.72 6.90
C ALA A 259 -14.49 -8.47 8.38
N VAL A 260 -13.98 -7.37 8.95
CA VAL A 260 -14.27 -6.95 10.33
C VAL A 260 -15.77 -6.75 10.56
N LEU A 261 -16.46 -6.07 9.62
CA LEU A 261 -17.92 -5.88 9.69
C LEU A 261 -18.68 -7.21 9.63
N LYS A 262 -18.26 -8.17 8.79
CA LYS A 262 -18.88 -9.51 8.74
C LYS A 262 -18.74 -10.26 10.05
N ILE A 263 -17.56 -10.23 10.67
CA ILE A 263 -17.31 -10.85 11.98
C ILE A 263 -18.16 -10.15 13.06
N GLY A 264 -18.15 -8.83 13.09
CA GLY A 264 -18.95 -8.04 14.03
C GLY A 264 -20.44 -8.37 13.92
N ASN A 265 -20.99 -8.35 12.70
CA ASN A 265 -22.41 -8.67 12.47
C ASN A 265 -22.76 -10.11 12.91
N TYR A 266 -21.90 -11.09 12.63
CA TYR A 266 -22.11 -12.47 13.09
C TYR A 266 -22.23 -12.55 14.62
N LEU A 267 -21.32 -11.91 15.35
CA LEU A 267 -21.34 -11.93 16.82
C LEU A 267 -22.51 -11.14 17.40
N ILE A 268 -22.85 -9.99 16.81
CA ILE A 268 -23.98 -9.16 17.23
C ILE A 268 -25.30 -9.92 17.04
N ILE A 269 -25.53 -10.55 15.88
CA ILE A 269 -26.77 -11.32 15.63
C ILE A 269 -26.88 -12.46 16.63
N LEU A 270 -25.79 -13.18 16.87
CA LEU A 270 -25.78 -14.26 17.86
C LEU A 270 -26.11 -13.75 19.27
N ALA A 271 -25.48 -12.64 19.68
CA ALA A 271 -25.72 -12.04 21.01
C ALA A 271 -27.17 -11.63 21.17
N VAL A 272 -27.76 -10.97 20.17
CA VAL A 272 -29.18 -10.56 20.20
C VAL A 272 -30.12 -11.76 20.34
N VAL A 273 -29.88 -12.86 19.60
CA VAL A 273 -30.67 -14.09 19.72
C VAL A 273 -30.56 -14.69 21.12
N LEU A 274 -29.34 -14.78 21.68
CA LEU A 274 -29.11 -15.35 23.02
C LEU A 274 -29.71 -14.47 24.13
N VAL A 275 -29.59 -13.15 24.02
CA VAL A 275 -30.21 -12.19 24.96
C VAL A 275 -31.74 -12.28 24.90
N ALA A 276 -32.31 -12.35 23.70
CA ALA A 276 -33.76 -12.54 23.55
C ALA A 276 -34.24 -13.82 24.22
N ALA A 277 -33.49 -14.94 24.07
CA ALA A 277 -33.81 -16.18 24.75
C ALA A 277 -33.76 -16.06 26.30
N ILE A 278 -32.75 -15.35 26.85
CA ILE A 278 -32.67 -15.08 28.31
C ILE A 278 -33.86 -14.27 28.77
N VAL A 279 -34.22 -13.17 28.07
CA VAL A 279 -35.35 -12.30 28.44
C VAL A 279 -36.67 -13.07 28.42
N VAL A 280 -36.92 -13.89 27.39
CA VAL A 280 -38.13 -14.72 27.30
C VAL A 280 -38.23 -15.68 28.50
N VAL A 281 -37.14 -16.40 28.80
CA VAL A 281 -37.10 -17.36 29.95
C VAL A 281 -37.26 -16.66 31.28
N ALA A 282 -36.60 -15.48 31.46
CA ALA A 282 -36.72 -14.67 32.69
C ALA A 282 -38.16 -14.19 32.90
N ILE A 283 -38.86 -13.75 31.85
CA ILE A 283 -40.28 -13.37 31.91
C ILE A 283 -41.15 -14.56 32.31
N VAL A 284 -40.93 -15.73 31.72
CA VAL A 284 -41.68 -16.96 32.04
C VAL A 284 -41.43 -17.40 33.51
N ARG A 285 -40.24 -17.20 34.03
CA ARG A 285 -39.89 -17.48 35.44
C ARG A 285 -40.34 -16.46 36.45
N GLY A 286 -40.70 -15.26 36.01
CA GLY A 286 -41.03 -14.16 36.88
C GLY A 286 -39.79 -13.50 37.56
N ASP A 287 -38.63 -13.60 36.93
CA ASP A 287 -37.39 -13.01 37.46
C ASP A 287 -37.47 -11.48 37.47
N PRO A 288 -36.72 -10.76 38.36
CA PRO A 288 -36.76 -9.29 38.41
C PRO A 288 -36.27 -8.69 37.06
N VAL A 289 -37.15 -7.89 36.46
CA VAL A 289 -36.88 -7.32 35.11
C VAL A 289 -35.60 -6.48 35.09
N LEU A 290 -35.33 -5.70 36.16
CA LEU A 290 -34.16 -4.81 36.23
C LEU A 290 -32.85 -5.60 36.23
N THR A 291 -32.79 -6.69 37.03
CA THR A 291 -31.60 -7.57 37.11
C THR A 291 -31.37 -8.31 35.79
N THR A 292 -32.44 -8.81 35.18
CA THR A 292 -32.35 -9.48 33.86
C THR A 292 -31.86 -8.52 32.76
N LEU A 293 -32.38 -7.29 32.74
CA LEU A 293 -31.98 -6.27 31.79
C LEU A 293 -30.51 -5.85 31.94
N GLN A 294 -30.08 -5.63 33.22
CA GLN A 294 -28.68 -5.29 33.54
C GLN A 294 -27.74 -6.39 33.03
N PHE A 295 -28.09 -7.66 33.32
CA PHE A 295 -27.26 -8.77 32.90
C PHE A 295 -27.27 -8.96 31.36
N ALA A 296 -28.41 -8.83 30.72
CA ALA A 296 -28.54 -8.88 29.27
C ALA A 296 -27.68 -7.81 28.59
N LEU A 297 -27.63 -6.61 29.16
CA LEU A 297 -26.81 -5.51 28.66
C LEU A 297 -25.32 -5.80 28.82
N VAL A 298 -24.88 -6.30 29.99
CA VAL A 298 -23.48 -6.68 30.24
C VAL A 298 -23.05 -7.82 29.30
N LEU A 299 -23.92 -8.81 29.08
CA LEU A 299 -23.66 -9.90 28.13
C LEU A 299 -23.53 -9.39 26.70
N THR A 300 -24.37 -8.45 26.30
CA THR A 300 -24.32 -7.84 24.96
C THR A 300 -23.01 -7.06 24.77
N VAL A 301 -22.56 -6.31 25.77
CA VAL A 301 -21.27 -5.61 25.76
C VAL A 301 -20.10 -6.58 25.62
N ALA A 302 -20.15 -7.70 26.36
CA ALA A 302 -19.11 -8.75 26.28
C ALA A 302 -19.05 -9.44 24.91
N ALA A 303 -20.17 -9.47 24.18
CA ALA A 303 -20.27 -10.07 22.84
C ALA A 303 -19.59 -9.24 21.75
N ILE A 304 -19.48 -7.94 21.91
CA ILE A 304 -18.97 -7.06 20.88
C ILE A 304 -17.44 -7.03 20.95
N PRO A 305 -16.73 -7.36 19.86
CA PRO A 305 -15.27 -7.34 19.85
C PRO A 305 -14.72 -5.91 19.70
N VAL A 306 -14.87 -5.09 20.75
CA VAL A 306 -14.51 -3.65 20.76
C VAL A 306 -13.05 -3.41 20.34
N ALA A 307 -12.14 -4.22 20.86
CA ALA A 307 -10.71 -4.11 20.58
C ALA A 307 -10.31 -4.60 19.18
N MET A 308 -11.22 -5.26 18.44
CA MET A 308 -10.83 -5.92 17.18
C MET A 308 -10.29 -4.97 16.10
N PRO A 309 -10.95 -3.86 15.75
CA PRO A 309 -10.39 -2.93 14.75
C PRO A 309 -9.03 -2.39 15.17
N THR A 310 -8.85 -2.12 16.46
CA THR A 310 -7.63 -1.54 17.03
C THR A 310 -6.47 -2.52 16.99
N VAL A 311 -6.64 -3.77 17.46
CA VAL A 311 -5.59 -4.80 17.44
C VAL A 311 -5.15 -5.11 16.02
N LEU A 312 -6.09 -5.16 15.08
CA LEU A 312 -5.77 -5.38 13.67
C LEU A 312 -5.01 -4.19 13.08
N SER A 313 -5.40 -2.96 13.40
CA SER A 313 -4.69 -1.74 12.98
C SER A 313 -3.27 -1.66 13.55
N VAL A 314 -3.10 -1.99 14.83
CA VAL A 314 -1.77 -2.09 15.47
C VAL A 314 -0.93 -3.18 14.80
N THR A 315 -1.50 -4.34 14.51
CA THR A 315 -0.79 -5.42 13.81
C THR A 315 -0.31 -4.96 12.42
N MET A 316 -1.13 -4.23 11.68
CA MET A 316 -0.73 -3.65 10.40
C MET A 316 0.32 -2.55 10.57
N ALA A 317 0.22 -1.69 11.59
CA ALA A 317 1.20 -0.63 11.84
C ALA A 317 2.59 -1.20 12.23
N VAL A 318 2.61 -2.23 13.09
CA VAL A 318 3.83 -2.99 13.41
C VAL A 318 4.38 -3.65 12.14
N GLY A 319 3.50 -4.23 11.33
CA GLY A 319 3.83 -4.81 10.04
C GLY A 319 4.44 -3.80 9.06
N ALA A 320 3.86 -2.61 8.93
CA ALA A 320 4.40 -1.53 8.11
C ALA A 320 5.83 -1.15 8.54
N ARG A 321 6.10 -1.12 9.85
CA ARG A 321 7.45 -0.89 10.38
C ARG A 321 8.42 -2.02 10.03
N LEU A 322 7.96 -3.27 10.04
CA LEU A 322 8.77 -4.43 9.62
C LEU A 322 9.08 -4.39 8.12
N LEU A 323 8.09 -4.04 7.29
CA LEU A 323 8.26 -3.83 5.84
C LEU A 323 9.24 -2.68 5.55
N ALA A 324 9.16 -1.57 6.28
CA ALA A 324 10.10 -0.47 6.13
C ALA A 324 11.56 -0.88 6.45
N ARG A 325 11.77 -1.75 7.44
CA ARG A 325 13.09 -2.36 7.71
C ARG A 325 13.57 -3.23 6.53
N LYS A 326 12.66 -3.83 5.79
CA LYS A 326 12.91 -4.56 4.55
C LYS A 326 12.99 -3.64 3.32
N LYS A 327 13.08 -2.31 3.53
CA LYS A 327 13.19 -1.29 2.46
C LYS A 327 11.94 -1.17 1.56
N ALA A 328 10.78 -1.59 2.07
CA ALA A 328 9.48 -1.40 1.43
C ALA A 328 8.62 -0.49 2.33
N ILE A 329 8.38 0.75 1.91
CA ILE A 329 7.58 1.72 2.65
C ILE A 329 6.14 1.64 2.18
N VAL A 330 5.22 1.44 3.12
CA VAL A 330 3.79 1.34 2.86
C VAL A 330 3.16 2.73 2.99
N THR A 331 2.41 3.16 1.98
CA THR A 331 1.71 4.44 1.96
C THR A 331 0.31 4.36 2.58
N ARG A 332 -0.33 3.17 2.49
CA ARG A 332 -1.63 2.85 3.10
C ARG A 332 -1.60 1.45 3.73
N LEU A 333 -2.14 1.29 4.95
CA LEU A 333 -2.05 0.02 5.70
C LEU A 333 -2.78 -1.14 5.01
N SER A 334 -3.88 -0.89 4.29
CA SER A 334 -4.61 -1.92 3.54
C SER A 334 -3.75 -2.60 2.47
N ALA A 335 -2.71 -1.91 1.96
CA ALA A 335 -1.80 -2.49 0.98
C ALA A 335 -1.04 -3.72 1.50
N ILE A 336 -0.88 -3.85 2.81
CA ILE A 336 -0.25 -5.03 3.43
C ILE A 336 -1.10 -6.28 3.21
N GLU A 337 -2.42 -6.15 3.37
CA GLU A 337 -3.38 -7.23 3.13
C GLU A 337 -3.42 -7.59 1.63
N GLU A 338 -3.51 -6.57 0.78
CA GLU A 338 -3.54 -6.73 -0.67
C GLU A 338 -2.27 -7.43 -1.16
N LEU A 339 -1.09 -7.01 -0.68
CA LEU A 339 0.19 -7.63 -1.02
C LEU A 339 0.29 -9.10 -0.57
N ALA A 340 -0.30 -9.45 0.57
CA ALA A 340 -0.34 -10.84 1.03
C ALA A 340 -1.15 -11.74 0.08
N GLY A 341 -2.17 -11.18 -0.58
CA GLY A 341 -3.05 -11.86 -1.51
C GLY A 341 -2.58 -11.89 -2.95
N VAL A 342 -1.54 -11.15 -3.32
CA VAL A 342 -1.05 -11.09 -4.70
C VAL A 342 -0.73 -12.48 -5.23
N ASP A 343 -1.39 -12.86 -6.34
CA ASP A 343 -1.20 -14.09 -7.11
C ASP A 343 -0.62 -13.82 -8.50
N ILE A 344 -0.81 -12.61 -9.05
CA ILE A 344 -0.16 -12.14 -10.28
C ILE A 344 0.63 -10.86 -10.00
N LEU A 345 1.91 -10.86 -10.35
CA LEU A 345 2.77 -9.67 -10.29
C LEU A 345 3.14 -9.23 -11.71
N CYS A 346 2.49 -8.18 -12.20
CA CYS A 346 2.88 -7.49 -13.42
C CYS A 346 4.11 -6.63 -13.13
N SER A 347 5.26 -7.09 -13.61
CA SER A 347 6.53 -6.43 -13.33
C SER A 347 7.02 -5.65 -14.53
N ASP A 348 7.21 -4.34 -14.39
CA ASP A 348 7.98 -3.59 -15.37
C ASP A 348 9.39 -4.18 -15.50
N LYS A 349 9.93 -4.15 -16.72
CA LYS A 349 11.25 -4.73 -17.01
C LYS A 349 12.35 -3.91 -16.35
N THR A 350 12.37 -2.61 -16.66
CA THR A 350 13.48 -1.70 -16.35
C THR A 350 13.54 -1.39 -14.85
N GLY A 351 14.73 -1.44 -14.24
CA GLY A 351 14.92 -1.14 -12.81
C GLY A 351 14.36 -2.18 -11.83
N THR A 352 13.48 -3.09 -12.27
CA THR A 352 12.91 -4.17 -11.46
C THR A 352 13.55 -5.52 -11.78
N LEU A 353 13.38 -5.99 -13.03
CA LEU A 353 13.93 -7.25 -13.51
C LEU A 353 15.37 -7.08 -14.01
N THR A 354 15.71 -5.88 -14.46
CA THR A 354 17.01 -5.48 -14.95
C THR A 354 17.66 -4.46 -14.02
N GLN A 355 18.96 -4.19 -14.23
CA GLN A 355 19.77 -3.35 -13.35
C GLN A 355 19.49 -1.85 -13.52
N ASN A 356 18.77 -1.43 -14.57
CA ASN A 356 18.67 -0.04 -15.04
C ASN A 356 20.05 0.61 -15.25
N LYS A 357 21.00 -0.20 -15.72
CA LYS A 357 22.37 0.20 -16.02
C LYS A 357 22.64 -0.14 -17.46
N LEU A 358 22.27 0.79 -18.34
CA LEU A 358 22.51 0.60 -19.76
C LEU A 358 24.01 0.55 -20.04
N THR A 359 24.39 -0.41 -20.85
CA THR A 359 25.74 -0.55 -21.42
C THR A 359 25.68 -0.33 -22.91
N LEU A 360 26.62 0.44 -23.44
CA LEU A 360 26.75 0.67 -24.86
C LEU A 360 27.53 -0.49 -25.49
N GLY A 361 27.01 -1.05 -26.60
CA GLY A 361 27.72 -2.01 -27.41
C GLY A 361 28.39 -1.34 -28.64
N ASP A 362 28.99 -2.15 -29.53
CA ASP A 362 29.69 -1.65 -30.72
C ASP A 362 28.69 -1.00 -31.67
N PRO A 363 28.87 0.28 -32.08
CA PRO A 363 27.99 1.00 -32.96
C PRO A 363 27.96 0.40 -34.40
N PHE A 364 26.77 0.40 -34.99
CA PHE A 364 26.65 0.25 -36.42
C PHE A 364 26.83 1.62 -37.09
N CYS A 365 27.89 1.76 -37.91
CA CYS A 365 28.27 3.02 -38.54
C CYS A 365 27.83 3.07 -40.00
N VAL A 366 27.35 4.20 -40.45
CA VAL A 366 26.90 4.44 -41.83
C VAL A 366 27.96 5.23 -42.62
N ASN A 367 28.15 4.89 -43.89
CA ASN A 367 29.03 5.59 -44.82
C ASN A 367 30.48 5.75 -44.31
N GLY A 368 31.02 4.77 -43.59
CA GLY A 368 32.39 4.83 -43.06
C GLY A 368 32.64 5.80 -41.94
N MET A 369 31.58 6.31 -41.28
CA MET A 369 31.71 7.15 -40.07
C MET A 369 32.44 6.40 -38.98
N PRO A 370 33.44 6.98 -38.30
CA PRO A 370 34.11 6.34 -37.17
C PRO A 370 33.15 6.13 -35.99
N ALA A 371 33.24 5.01 -35.27
CA ALA A 371 32.41 4.69 -34.11
C ALA A 371 32.47 5.79 -33.04
N ASP A 372 33.67 6.31 -32.76
CA ASP A 372 33.88 7.39 -31.79
C ASP A 372 33.10 8.68 -32.17
N GLN A 373 32.96 8.97 -33.48
CA GLN A 373 32.19 10.12 -33.94
C GLN A 373 30.69 9.90 -33.80
N VAL A 374 30.18 8.69 -33.98
CA VAL A 374 28.76 8.39 -33.74
C VAL A 374 28.44 8.54 -32.25
N ILE A 375 29.31 8.02 -31.36
CA ILE A 375 29.16 8.16 -29.90
C ILE A 375 29.25 9.64 -29.48
N LEU A 376 30.22 10.41 -29.99
CA LEU A 376 30.38 11.82 -29.72
C LEU A 376 29.14 12.64 -30.08
N ASN A 377 28.60 12.45 -31.31
CA ASN A 377 27.41 13.19 -31.72
C ASN A 377 26.18 12.84 -30.84
N ALA A 378 26.06 11.59 -30.43
CA ALA A 378 25.02 11.18 -29.49
C ALA A 378 25.23 11.78 -28.09
N ALA A 379 26.48 11.86 -27.61
CA ALA A 379 26.82 12.46 -26.33
C ALA A 379 26.56 13.98 -26.31
N LEU A 380 26.79 14.70 -27.42
CA LEU A 380 26.44 16.10 -27.55
C LEU A 380 24.91 16.35 -27.53
N ALA A 381 24.10 15.32 -27.87
CA ALA A 381 22.64 15.34 -27.71
C ALA A 381 22.20 14.71 -26.37
N SER A 382 23.08 14.62 -25.39
CA SER A 382 22.84 14.05 -24.05
C SER A 382 23.18 15.07 -22.97
N ARG A 383 22.56 14.90 -21.77
CA ARG A 383 22.78 15.81 -20.64
C ARG A 383 23.05 15.00 -19.35
N GLU A 384 24.20 15.21 -18.71
CA GLU A 384 24.58 14.51 -17.47
C GLU A 384 23.75 14.96 -16.27
N GLU A 385 23.35 16.23 -16.24
CA GLU A 385 22.60 16.85 -15.13
C GLU A 385 21.25 16.17 -14.86
N ASP A 386 20.60 15.62 -15.88
CA ASP A 386 19.30 14.99 -15.77
C ASP A 386 19.36 13.55 -15.24
N LYS A 387 20.58 12.99 -15.17
CA LYS A 387 20.86 11.61 -14.72
C LYS A 387 20.03 10.55 -15.45
N ASP A 388 19.62 10.85 -16.70
CA ASP A 388 18.96 9.88 -17.56
C ASP A 388 19.90 8.72 -17.88
N THR A 389 19.39 7.49 -17.81
CA THR A 389 20.21 6.28 -17.96
C THR A 389 20.74 6.08 -19.37
N ILE A 390 20.01 6.53 -20.40
CA ILE A 390 20.45 6.51 -21.80
C ILE A 390 21.56 7.55 -22.00
N ASP A 391 21.36 8.76 -21.50
CA ASP A 391 22.31 9.84 -21.61
C ASP A 391 23.63 9.50 -20.92
N LEU A 392 23.57 8.98 -19.67
CA LEU A 392 24.74 8.53 -18.94
C LEU A 392 25.48 7.38 -19.63
N ALA A 393 24.75 6.42 -20.22
CA ALA A 393 25.37 5.31 -20.93
C ALA A 393 26.07 5.78 -22.23
N VAL A 394 25.49 6.76 -22.93
CA VAL A 394 26.09 7.35 -24.16
C VAL A 394 27.33 8.19 -23.79
N ILE A 395 27.24 9.04 -22.78
CA ILE A 395 28.39 9.84 -22.28
C ILE A 395 29.49 8.91 -21.77
N GLY A 396 29.15 7.88 -20.98
CA GLY A 396 30.11 6.88 -20.51
C GLY A 396 30.74 6.01 -21.59
N GLY A 397 30.22 6.01 -22.81
CA GLY A 397 30.82 5.38 -24.00
C GLY A 397 31.94 6.18 -24.65
N LEU A 398 32.16 7.45 -24.24
CA LEU A 398 33.26 8.26 -24.70
C LEU A 398 34.61 7.75 -24.13
N LYS A 399 35.66 7.76 -24.94
CA LYS A 399 37.02 7.41 -24.50
C LYS A 399 37.59 8.40 -23.47
N SER A 400 37.16 9.66 -23.51
CA SER A 400 37.54 10.71 -22.58
C SER A 400 36.46 11.80 -22.56
N ASP A 401 36.00 12.21 -21.40
CA ASP A 401 35.04 13.32 -21.22
C ASP A 401 35.60 14.68 -21.63
N GLN A 402 36.95 14.78 -21.74
CA GLN A 402 37.60 16.04 -22.16
C GLN A 402 37.23 16.41 -23.60
N VAL A 403 36.80 15.45 -24.43
CA VAL A 403 36.39 15.71 -25.82
C VAL A 403 35.16 16.64 -25.86
N LEU A 404 34.27 16.54 -24.87
CA LEU A 404 33.09 17.40 -24.77
C LEU A 404 33.44 18.88 -24.48
N LYS A 405 34.58 19.16 -23.83
CA LYS A 405 35.03 20.54 -23.51
C LYS A 405 35.31 21.39 -24.74
N GLY A 406 35.54 20.76 -25.90
CA GLY A 406 35.71 21.45 -27.19
C GLY A 406 34.43 21.93 -27.84
N TYR A 407 33.28 21.67 -27.21
CA TYR A 407 31.95 21.98 -27.76
C TYR A 407 31.10 22.75 -26.76
N GLN A 408 30.29 23.70 -27.22
CA GLN A 408 29.32 24.43 -26.42
C GLN A 408 27.92 24.10 -26.91
N VAL A 409 27.08 23.53 -26.07
CA VAL A 409 25.66 23.34 -26.36
C VAL A 409 24.95 24.68 -26.21
N VAL A 410 24.41 25.21 -27.31
CA VAL A 410 23.72 26.50 -27.38
C VAL A 410 22.25 26.35 -27.06
N HIS A 411 21.64 25.29 -27.56
CA HIS A 411 20.23 24.96 -27.30
C HIS A 411 20.10 23.44 -27.17
N PHE A 412 19.29 22.96 -26.21
CA PHE A 412 19.00 21.55 -25.98
C PHE A 412 17.50 21.31 -25.86
N GLN A 413 16.98 20.44 -26.70
CA GLN A 413 15.61 19.96 -26.64
C GLN A 413 15.61 18.59 -25.93
N PRO A 414 15.00 18.49 -24.74
CA PRO A 414 14.94 17.25 -24.00
C PRO A 414 14.07 16.21 -24.72
N PHE A 415 14.16 14.95 -24.28
CA PHE A 415 13.38 13.86 -24.82
C PHE A 415 11.88 14.08 -24.55
N ASP A 416 11.07 13.85 -25.59
CA ASP A 416 9.63 13.80 -25.48
C ASP A 416 9.07 12.47 -26.04
N PRO A 417 8.03 11.90 -25.42
CA PRO A 417 7.43 10.63 -25.82
C PRO A 417 6.77 10.65 -27.22
N VAL A 418 6.37 11.83 -27.70
CA VAL A 418 5.71 11.99 -29.01
C VAL A 418 6.76 12.00 -30.13
N HIS A 419 7.76 12.88 -30.02
CA HIS A 419 8.83 13.00 -31.02
C HIS A 419 9.89 11.91 -30.89
N LYS A 420 9.98 11.24 -29.72
CA LYS A 420 10.88 10.09 -29.44
C LYS A 420 12.36 10.35 -29.77
N ARG A 421 12.84 11.58 -29.55
CA ARG A 421 14.22 12.00 -29.77
C ARG A 421 14.62 13.16 -28.85
N THR A 422 15.94 13.35 -28.69
CA THR A 422 16.56 14.58 -28.18
C THR A 422 17.28 15.27 -29.30
N GLU A 423 17.36 16.62 -29.27
CA GLU A 423 18.13 17.43 -30.22
C GLU A 423 19.01 18.43 -29.48
N ALA A 424 20.17 18.74 -30.03
CA ALA A 424 21.01 19.82 -29.52
C ALA A 424 21.61 20.64 -30.68
N THR A 425 21.66 21.96 -30.47
CA THR A 425 22.44 22.88 -31.34
C THR A 425 23.77 23.11 -30.64
N VAL A 426 24.85 22.80 -31.32
CA VAL A 426 26.19 22.76 -30.79
C VAL A 426 27.10 23.71 -31.55
N LYS A 427 27.97 24.42 -30.82
CA LYS A 427 29.03 25.26 -31.36
C LYS A 427 30.38 24.63 -31.06
N ALA A 428 31.16 24.35 -32.10
CA ALA A 428 32.51 23.80 -31.99
C ALA A 428 33.54 24.92 -31.67
N ALA A 429 34.71 24.55 -31.23
CA ALA A 429 35.79 25.49 -30.88
C ALA A 429 36.22 26.40 -32.08
N ASP A 430 36.05 25.95 -33.33
CA ASP A 430 36.27 26.73 -34.54
C ASP A 430 35.15 27.72 -34.88
N GLY A 431 34.15 27.82 -34.01
CA GLY A 431 32.99 28.73 -34.14
C GLY A 431 31.87 28.21 -35.05
N LYS A 432 32.03 27.08 -35.75
CA LYS A 432 30.97 26.48 -36.56
C LYS A 432 29.86 25.90 -35.71
N GLN A 433 28.62 26.12 -36.15
CA GLN A 433 27.43 25.51 -35.52
C GLN A 433 26.93 24.30 -36.30
N PHE A 434 26.48 23.30 -35.61
CA PHE A 434 25.82 22.13 -36.16
C PHE A 434 24.74 21.60 -35.22
N LYS A 435 23.83 20.77 -35.74
CA LYS A 435 22.79 20.15 -34.90
C LYS A 435 23.04 18.64 -34.80
N VAL A 436 22.73 18.09 -33.68
CA VAL A 436 22.78 16.65 -33.41
C VAL A 436 21.46 16.16 -32.86
N ALA A 437 21.07 14.94 -33.21
CA ALA A 437 19.86 14.29 -32.68
C ALA A 437 20.13 12.84 -32.38
N LYS A 438 19.54 12.30 -31.31
CA LYS A 438 19.50 10.88 -31.03
C LYS A 438 18.08 10.49 -30.61
N GLY A 439 17.66 9.27 -31.01
CA GLY A 439 16.31 8.81 -30.70
C GLY A 439 15.98 7.46 -31.32
N ALA A 440 14.68 7.14 -31.41
CA ALA A 440 14.23 5.91 -32.05
C ALA A 440 14.74 5.86 -33.49
N PRO A 441 15.34 4.74 -33.95
CA PRO A 441 15.95 4.66 -35.28
C PRO A 441 15.01 5.05 -36.42
N GLN A 442 13.73 4.68 -36.34
CA GLN A 442 12.71 5.01 -37.34
C GLN A 442 12.45 6.52 -37.41
N VAL A 443 12.44 7.19 -36.23
CA VAL A 443 12.22 8.64 -36.17
C VAL A 443 13.42 9.40 -36.71
N ILE A 444 14.62 8.98 -36.32
CA ILE A 444 15.87 9.59 -36.82
C ILE A 444 16.07 9.36 -38.35
N LEU A 445 15.68 8.17 -38.83
CA LEU A 445 15.66 7.89 -40.30
C LEU A 445 14.67 8.80 -41.02
N ALA A 446 13.49 9.06 -40.47
CA ALA A 446 12.50 9.95 -41.10
C ALA A 446 12.95 11.42 -41.20
N LEU A 447 13.88 11.85 -40.36
CA LEU A 447 14.51 13.17 -40.45
C LEU A 447 15.59 13.26 -41.52
N ALA A 448 16.26 12.15 -41.84
CA ALA A 448 17.50 12.12 -42.55
C ALA A 448 17.30 12.17 -44.10
N ALA A 449 18.01 13.04 -44.78
CA ALA A 449 17.99 13.16 -46.23
C ALA A 449 18.58 11.93 -46.95
N ASN A 450 19.54 11.23 -46.32
CA ASN A 450 20.12 9.98 -46.82
C ASN A 450 19.30 8.72 -46.47
N ALA A 451 18.08 8.87 -45.89
CA ALA A 451 17.25 7.75 -45.45
C ALA A 451 17.08 6.65 -46.52
N ALA A 452 16.75 7.03 -47.76
CA ALA A 452 16.53 6.05 -48.82
C ALA A 452 17.75 5.15 -49.11
N GLN A 453 18.96 5.67 -48.89
CA GLN A 453 20.22 4.96 -49.17
C GLN A 453 20.59 4.00 -48.02
N VAL A 454 20.27 4.36 -46.80
CA VAL A 454 20.75 3.65 -45.60
C VAL A 454 19.69 2.77 -44.93
N LYS A 455 18.40 2.94 -45.25
CA LYS A 455 17.25 2.32 -44.59
C LYS A 455 17.39 0.80 -44.46
N ALA A 456 17.67 0.11 -45.57
CA ALA A 456 17.74 -1.37 -45.55
C ALA A 456 18.87 -1.89 -44.62
N ALA A 457 20.02 -1.21 -44.63
CA ALA A 457 21.17 -1.57 -43.77
C ALA A 457 20.88 -1.27 -42.29
N VAL A 458 20.25 -0.15 -42.00
CA VAL A 458 19.84 0.23 -40.63
C VAL A 458 18.78 -0.71 -40.09
N GLU A 459 17.75 -1.03 -40.86
CA GLU A 459 16.69 -1.98 -40.45
C GLU A 459 17.26 -3.37 -40.14
N LYS A 460 18.20 -3.84 -40.99
CA LYS A 460 18.90 -5.11 -40.78
C LYS A 460 19.70 -5.06 -39.44
N ALA A 461 20.49 -4.02 -39.21
CA ALA A 461 21.29 -3.86 -38.01
C ALA A 461 20.38 -3.77 -36.75
N VAL A 462 19.29 -3.00 -36.81
CA VAL A 462 18.31 -2.90 -35.71
C VAL A 462 17.69 -4.26 -35.39
N ASN A 463 17.33 -5.06 -36.38
CA ASN A 463 16.78 -6.40 -36.17
C ASN A 463 17.83 -7.37 -35.59
N GLU A 464 19.08 -7.33 -36.06
CA GLU A 464 20.16 -8.12 -35.50
C GLU A 464 20.45 -7.76 -34.03
N PHE A 465 20.41 -6.47 -33.68
CA PHE A 465 20.53 -6.03 -32.31
C PHE A 465 19.34 -6.50 -31.45
N ALA A 466 18.11 -6.40 -31.97
CA ALA A 466 16.91 -6.82 -31.27
C ALA A 466 16.89 -8.32 -30.95
N THR A 467 17.33 -9.20 -31.89
CA THR A 467 17.43 -10.66 -31.65
C THR A 467 18.46 -11.02 -30.56
N ARG A 468 19.43 -10.14 -30.32
CA ARG A 468 20.43 -10.26 -29.22
C ARG A 468 19.96 -9.62 -27.91
N GLY A 469 18.78 -8.99 -27.90
CA GLY A 469 18.20 -8.34 -26.74
C GLY A 469 18.67 -6.89 -26.52
N PHE A 470 19.25 -6.25 -27.54
CA PHE A 470 19.68 -4.85 -27.48
C PHE A 470 18.56 -3.91 -27.96
N ARG A 471 18.40 -2.80 -27.29
CA ARG A 471 17.71 -1.60 -27.80
C ARG A 471 18.62 -0.89 -28.79
N SER A 472 18.04 -0.24 -29.79
CA SER A 472 18.78 0.54 -30.77
C SER A 472 18.43 2.03 -30.66
N LEU A 473 19.46 2.88 -30.70
CA LEU A 473 19.34 4.34 -30.71
C LEU A 473 19.95 4.86 -32.02
N GLY A 474 19.13 5.50 -32.84
CA GLY A 474 19.61 6.15 -34.07
C GLY A 474 20.27 7.49 -33.76
N VAL A 475 21.29 7.86 -34.51
CA VAL A 475 22.01 9.14 -34.39
C VAL A 475 22.06 9.85 -35.76
N ALA A 476 21.77 11.15 -35.75
CA ALA A 476 21.89 12.02 -36.92
C ALA A 476 22.60 13.33 -36.59
N ARG A 477 23.15 13.93 -37.62
CA ARG A 477 23.84 15.22 -37.58
C ARG A 477 23.42 16.09 -38.76
N ALA A 478 23.35 17.41 -38.54
CA ALA A 478 23.16 18.41 -39.60
C ALA A 478 24.20 19.55 -39.44
N ASP A 479 25.03 19.78 -40.43
CA ASP A 479 26.04 20.82 -40.38
C ASP A 479 25.43 22.17 -40.84
N GLY A 480 25.55 23.20 -40.03
CA GLY A 480 24.94 24.51 -40.24
C GLY A 480 23.43 24.43 -40.40
N ASP A 481 22.87 25.07 -41.41
CA ASP A 481 21.44 24.98 -41.82
C ASP A 481 21.19 23.84 -42.80
N GLY A 482 22.12 22.87 -42.90
CA GLY A 482 22.06 21.72 -43.78
C GLY A 482 21.01 20.70 -43.39
N GLN A 483 20.81 19.74 -44.31
CA GLN A 483 19.88 18.63 -44.08
C GLN A 483 20.46 17.61 -43.09
N TRP A 484 19.59 16.98 -42.30
CA TRP A 484 19.95 15.90 -41.43
C TRP A 484 20.53 14.70 -42.15
N GLN A 485 21.62 14.15 -41.67
CA GLN A 485 22.26 12.94 -42.18
C GLN A 485 22.25 11.88 -41.10
N PHE A 486 21.70 10.71 -41.35
CA PHE A 486 21.80 9.54 -40.47
C PHE A 486 23.24 9.02 -40.46
N ILE A 487 23.85 8.91 -39.26
CA ILE A 487 25.28 8.60 -39.13
C ILE A 487 25.55 7.24 -38.47
N GLY A 488 24.58 6.68 -37.70
CA GLY A 488 24.78 5.36 -37.10
C GLY A 488 23.70 4.94 -36.14
N VAL A 489 23.82 3.71 -35.63
CA VAL A 489 22.96 3.11 -34.61
C VAL A 489 23.79 2.67 -33.42
N LEU A 490 23.40 3.07 -32.24
CA LEU A 490 24.01 2.67 -30.98
C LEU A 490 23.19 1.52 -30.36
N PRO A 491 23.74 0.31 -30.17
CA PRO A 491 23.07 -0.78 -29.44
C PRO A 491 23.26 -0.59 -27.94
N MET A 492 22.18 -0.71 -27.19
CA MET A 492 22.17 -0.54 -25.75
C MET A 492 21.54 -1.76 -25.09
N PHE A 493 22.13 -2.23 -24.02
CA PHE A 493 21.70 -3.40 -23.29
C PHE A 493 21.60 -3.10 -21.80
N ASP A 494 20.46 -3.44 -21.21
CA ASP A 494 20.24 -3.39 -19.77
C ASP A 494 20.28 -4.83 -19.23
N PRO A 495 21.34 -5.23 -18.50
CA PRO A 495 21.50 -6.61 -18.06
C PRO A 495 20.43 -6.99 -17.02
N PRO A 496 19.93 -8.23 -17.08
CA PRO A 496 19.13 -8.79 -15.99
C PRO A 496 19.89 -8.71 -14.66
N ARG A 497 19.16 -8.55 -13.58
CA ARG A 497 19.75 -8.64 -12.23
C ARG A 497 20.20 -10.07 -11.96
N VAL A 498 21.28 -10.21 -11.23
CA VAL A 498 21.90 -11.52 -10.92
C VAL A 498 20.91 -12.43 -10.16
N ASP A 499 20.11 -11.85 -9.26
CA ASP A 499 19.14 -12.53 -8.41
C ASP A 499 17.77 -12.75 -9.06
N ALA A 500 17.46 -12.10 -10.20
CA ALA A 500 16.12 -12.05 -10.78
C ALA A 500 15.56 -13.45 -11.11
N ARG A 501 16.36 -14.32 -11.74
CA ARG A 501 15.94 -15.67 -12.12
C ARG A 501 15.57 -16.54 -10.90
N ALA A 502 16.41 -16.52 -9.87
CA ALA A 502 16.17 -17.25 -8.62
C ALA A 502 14.93 -16.68 -7.88
N THR A 503 14.78 -15.37 -7.89
CA THR A 503 13.64 -14.69 -7.28
C THR A 503 12.33 -15.02 -7.99
N ILE A 504 12.30 -15.07 -9.33
CA ILE A 504 11.13 -15.51 -10.11
C ILE A 504 10.75 -16.96 -9.79
N ALA A 505 11.74 -17.85 -9.67
CA ALA A 505 11.51 -19.23 -9.26
C ALA A 505 10.88 -19.30 -7.85
N THR A 506 11.38 -18.50 -6.90
CA THR A 506 10.84 -18.39 -5.55
C THR A 506 9.40 -17.85 -5.59
N ALA A 507 9.11 -16.81 -6.39
CA ALA A 507 7.76 -16.27 -6.56
C ALA A 507 6.78 -17.35 -7.03
N ARG A 508 7.16 -18.15 -8.03
CA ARG A 508 6.33 -19.28 -8.51
C ARG A 508 6.06 -20.32 -7.44
N GLN A 509 7.07 -20.67 -6.63
CA GLN A 509 6.89 -21.61 -5.49
C GLN A 509 5.89 -21.04 -4.46
N MET A 510 5.84 -19.72 -4.35
CA MET A 510 4.89 -19.00 -3.49
C MET A 510 3.53 -18.76 -4.14
N GLY A 511 3.23 -19.35 -5.30
CA GLY A 511 1.97 -19.16 -6.01
C GLY A 511 1.81 -17.77 -6.62
N VAL A 512 2.91 -17.03 -6.86
CA VAL A 512 2.89 -15.72 -7.51
C VAL A 512 3.38 -15.88 -8.95
N SER A 513 2.51 -15.61 -9.92
CA SER A 513 2.84 -15.60 -11.34
C SER A 513 3.44 -14.23 -11.71
N VAL A 514 4.72 -14.20 -12.04
CA VAL A 514 5.38 -12.97 -12.50
C VAL A 514 5.21 -12.83 -14.01
N LYS A 515 4.59 -11.71 -14.44
CA LYS A 515 4.39 -11.36 -15.86
C LYS A 515 5.24 -10.12 -16.17
N MET A 516 6.11 -10.22 -17.17
CA MET A 516 6.90 -9.07 -17.61
C MET A 516 6.04 -8.13 -18.46
N VAL A 517 6.11 -6.82 -18.17
CA VAL A 517 5.42 -5.77 -18.93
C VAL A 517 6.47 -4.80 -19.46
N THR A 518 6.60 -4.64 -20.78
CA THR A 518 7.65 -3.79 -21.36
C THR A 518 7.20 -3.09 -22.64
N GLY A 519 7.67 -1.86 -22.85
CA GLY A 519 7.52 -1.14 -24.12
C GLY A 519 8.48 -1.60 -25.22
N ASP A 520 9.38 -2.56 -24.93
CA ASP A 520 10.33 -3.08 -25.90
C ASP A 520 9.64 -3.83 -27.03
N ALA A 521 10.32 -3.91 -28.19
CA ALA A 521 9.91 -4.79 -29.27
C ALA A 521 9.87 -6.26 -28.82
N ARG A 522 8.96 -7.04 -29.41
CA ARG A 522 8.69 -8.43 -29.03
C ARG A 522 9.95 -9.30 -28.97
N ALA A 523 10.85 -9.19 -29.98
CA ALA A 523 12.10 -9.96 -29.99
C ALA A 523 13.01 -9.68 -28.78
N ILE A 524 13.10 -8.42 -28.34
CA ILE A 524 13.87 -8.03 -27.14
C ILE A 524 13.21 -8.59 -25.87
N ALA A 525 11.87 -8.54 -25.82
CA ALA A 525 11.10 -9.04 -24.68
C ALA A 525 11.24 -10.57 -24.54
N GLU A 526 11.15 -11.31 -25.64
CA GLU A 526 11.31 -12.78 -25.69
C GLU A 526 12.71 -13.20 -25.21
N GLU A 527 13.77 -12.55 -25.71
CA GLU A 527 15.14 -12.85 -25.27
C GLU A 527 15.36 -12.50 -23.78
N THR A 528 14.80 -11.41 -23.31
CA THR A 528 14.85 -11.02 -21.89
C THR A 528 14.10 -12.05 -21.04
N ALA A 529 12.89 -12.45 -21.43
CA ALA A 529 12.08 -13.45 -20.72
C ALA A 529 12.84 -14.79 -20.60
N LYS A 530 13.50 -15.23 -21.66
CA LYS A 530 14.32 -16.44 -21.70
C LYS A 530 15.49 -16.35 -20.70
N LYS A 531 16.22 -15.24 -20.67
CA LYS A 531 17.32 -15.00 -19.70
C LYS A 531 16.83 -15.01 -18.27
N LEU A 532 15.63 -14.46 -18.01
CA LEU A 532 14.99 -14.41 -16.69
C LEU A 532 14.37 -15.74 -16.25
N GLY A 533 14.19 -16.71 -17.17
CA GLY A 533 13.48 -17.96 -16.88
C GLY A 533 11.97 -17.77 -16.76
N LEU A 534 11.41 -16.72 -17.33
CA LEU A 534 9.98 -16.57 -17.60
C LEU A 534 9.58 -17.51 -18.74
N GLY A 535 8.28 -17.75 -18.91
CA GLY A 535 7.79 -18.56 -20.04
C GLY A 535 7.98 -17.85 -21.40
N ALA A 536 7.66 -18.55 -22.48
CA ALA A 536 7.86 -18.09 -23.86
C ALA A 536 6.62 -17.39 -24.45
N ASN A 537 5.49 -17.36 -23.74
CA ASN A 537 4.24 -16.77 -24.25
C ASN A 537 4.23 -15.25 -24.03
N ILE A 538 4.94 -14.52 -24.90
CA ILE A 538 5.00 -13.05 -24.88
C ILE A 538 4.00 -12.50 -25.90
N LEU A 539 2.96 -11.82 -25.41
CA LEU A 539 1.94 -11.18 -26.24
C LEU A 539 2.40 -9.79 -26.70
N ASP A 540 2.10 -9.48 -27.96
CA ASP A 540 2.30 -8.14 -28.50
C ASP A 540 1.07 -7.27 -28.23
N ALA A 541 1.27 -6.21 -27.43
CA ALA A 541 0.19 -5.32 -27.02
C ALA A 541 -0.27 -4.37 -28.14
N SER A 542 0.51 -4.17 -29.21
CA SER A 542 0.09 -3.36 -30.36
C SER A 542 -1.16 -3.89 -31.06
N GLY A 543 -1.46 -5.20 -30.90
CA GLY A 543 -2.67 -5.84 -31.40
C GLY A 543 -3.90 -5.71 -30.50
N PHE A 544 -3.82 -5.04 -29.34
CA PHE A 544 -4.95 -4.95 -28.40
C PHE A 544 -6.10 -4.04 -28.87
N GLY A 545 -5.90 -3.22 -29.91
CA GLY A 545 -6.93 -2.36 -30.52
C GLY A 545 -7.52 -1.34 -29.54
N ASP A 546 -8.52 -0.56 -30.01
CA ASP A 546 -9.26 0.35 -29.13
C ASP A 546 -9.94 -0.43 -28.00
N ALA A 547 -9.72 -0.02 -26.76
CA ALA A 547 -10.16 -0.66 -25.52
C ALA A 547 -11.67 -1.03 -25.47
N LYS A 548 -12.49 -0.47 -26.34
CA LYS A 548 -13.94 -0.76 -26.48
C LYS A 548 -14.28 -2.05 -27.23
N ARG A 549 -13.30 -2.71 -27.93
CA ARG A 549 -13.56 -3.90 -28.74
C ARG A 549 -13.12 -5.24 -28.12
N VAL A 550 -12.50 -5.22 -26.93
CA VAL A 550 -11.73 -6.36 -26.41
C VAL A 550 -12.46 -7.15 -25.30
N GLU A 551 -13.75 -7.13 -25.23
CA GLU A 551 -14.54 -7.90 -24.23
C GLU A 551 -14.79 -9.38 -24.57
N THR A 552 -13.99 -10.01 -25.45
CA THR A 552 -14.17 -11.45 -25.71
C THR A 552 -13.46 -12.29 -24.64
N ALA A 553 -14.16 -13.32 -24.11
CA ALA A 553 -13.62 -14.28 -23.13
C ALA A 553 -12.31 -14.95 -23.59
N ARG A 554 -12.09 -15.07 -24.90
CA ARG A 554 -10.84 -15.60 -25.48
C ARG A 554 -9.64 -14.68 -25.24
N PHE A 555 -9.85 -13.37 -25.33
CA PHE A 555 -8.77 -12.40 -25.13
C PHE A 555 -8.38 -12.30 -23.65
N ALA A 556 -9.35 -12.28 -22.76
CA ALA A 556 -9.10 -12.33 -21.32
C ALA A 556 -8.28 -13.57 -20.93
N SER A 557 -8.63 -14.74 -21.47
CA SER A 557 -7.88 -15.99 -21.25
C SER A 557 -6.45 -15.92 -21.85
N SER A 558 -6.24 -15.18 -22.94
CA SER A 558 -4.90 -15.01 -23.51
C SER A 558 -4.02 -14.15 -22.59
N ILE A 559 -4.54 -13.05 -22.05
CA ILE A 559 -3.85 -12.19 -21.08
C ILE A 559 -3.51 -12.98 -19.80
N GLU A 560 -4.46 -13.77 -19.28
CA GLU A 560 -4.25 -14.60 -18.10
C GLU A 560 -3.12 -15.63 -18.31
N LYS A 561 -3.03 -16.25 -19.49
CA LYS A 561 -2.04 -17.27 -19.82
C LYS A 561 -0.69 -16.72 -20.30
N ALA A 562 -0.59 -15.41 -20.57
CA ALA A 562 0.65 -14.79 -21.03
C ALA A 562 1.73 -14.80 -19.93
N ASP A 563 2.97 -15.01 -20.31
CA ASP A 563 4.14 -14.87 -19.44
C ASP A 563 4.68 -13.44 -19.43
N GLY A 564 4.29 -12.63 -20.42
CA GLY A 564 4.63 -11.21 -20.50
C GLY A 564 4.01 -10.53 -21.70
N PHE A 565 4.26 -9.22 -21.78
CA PHE A 565 3.70 -8.33 -22.78
C PHE A 565 4.79 -7.42 -23.35
N ALA A 566 4.84 -7.30 -24.66
CA ALA A 566 5.76 -6.45 -25.43
C ALA A 566 5.02 -5.28 -26.08
N GLN A 567 5.72 -4.23 -26.50
CA GLN A 567 5.17 -3.02 -27.13
C GLN A 567 4.02 -2.38 -26.34
N VAL A 568 4.14 -2.39 -25.02
CA VAL A 568 3.10 -1.93 -24.08
C VAL A 568 3.16 -0.42 -23.95
N PHE A 569 2.03 0.26 -24.23
CA PHE A 569 1.80 1.66 -23.93
C PHE A 569 1.09 1.83 -22.58
N PRO A 570 1.02 3.05 -22.03
CA PRO A 570 0.40 3.30 -20.71
C PRO A 570 -1.03 2.77 -20.57
N GLU A 571 -1.86 2.95 -21.60
CA GLU A 571 -3.25 2.48 -21.65
C GLU A 571 -3.32 0.95 -21.60
N HIS A 572 -2.37 0.27 -22.25
CA HIS A 572 -2.28 -1.18 -22.23
C HIS A 572 -1.93 -1.70 -20.83
N LYS A 573 -1.03 -1.02 -20.07
CA LYS A 573 -0.70 -1.38 -18.70
C LYS A 573 -1.94 -1.39 -17.80
N PHE A 574 -2.74 -0.31 -17.88
CA PHE A 574 -4.00 -0.19 -17.15
C PHE A 574 -4.98 -1.31 -17.54
N HIS A 575 -5.14 -1.56 -18.83
CA HIS A 575 -6.08 -2.56 -19.36
C HIS A 575 -5.70 -4.00 -18.96
N ILE A 576 -4.41 -4.36 -19.02
CA ILE A 576 -3.91 -5.67 -18.57
C ILE A 576 -4.28 -5.90 -17.11
N VAL A 577 -4.05 -4.92 -16.23
CA VAL A 577 -4.41 -4.99 -14.81
C VAL A 577 -5.92 -5.16 -14.63
N ASP A 578 -6.75 -4.37 -15.34
CA ASP A 578 -8.20 -4.43 -15.25
C ASP A 578 -8.77 -5.80 -15.67
N VAL A 579 -8.26 -6.36 -16.76
CA VAL A 579 -8.68 -7.68 -17.24
C VAL A 579 -8.32 -8.78 -16.24
N LEU A 580 -7.12 -8.76 -15.69
CA LEU A 580 -6.68 -9.73 -14.67
C LEU A 580 -7.52 -9.64 -13.38
N GLN A 581 -7.83 -8.42 -12.91
CA GLN A 581 -8.71 -8.22 -11.76
C GLN A 581 -10.14 -8.72 -12.01
N ARG A 582 -10.70 -8.51 -13.22
CA ARG A 582 -12.01 -9.06 -13.61
C ARG A 582 -11.99 -10.59 -13.68
N GLY A 583 -10.83 -11.20 -13.98
CA GLY A 583 -10.58 -12.64 -13.90
C GLY A 583 -10.56 -13.18 -12.46
N GLY A 584 -10.66 -12.32 -11.44
CA GLY A 584 -10.65 -12.68 -10.02
C GLY A 584 -9.27 -12.76 -9.38
N HIS A 585 -8.23 -12.28 -10.09
CA HIS A 585 -6.86 -12.21 -9.58
C HIS A 585 -6.63 -10.99 -8.69
N ILE A 586 -5.73 -11.11 -7.72
CA ILE A 586 -5.19 -10.00 -6.93
C ILE A 586 -3.87 -9.58 -7.57
N VAL A 587 -3.90 -8.42 -8.22
CA VAL A 587 -2.81 -7.99 -9.11
C VAL A 587 -1.88 -7.01 -8.41
N GLY A 588 -0.60 -7.37 -8.34
CA GLY A 588 0.49 -6.45 -8.06
C GLY A 588 1.00 -5.83 -9.38
N MET A 589 1.30 -4.53 -9.38
CA MET A 589 1.91 -3.84 -10.53
C MET A 589 3.12 -3.05 -10.08
N THR A 590 4.27 -3.21 -10.78
CA THR A 590 5.45 -2.35 -10.54
C THR A 590 5.61 -1.31 -11.64
N GLY A 591 6.19 -0.15 -11.27
CA GLY A 591 6.49 0.90 -12.25
C GLY A 591 7.39 1.98 -11.65
N ASP A 592 8.04 2.75 -12.52
CA ASP A 592 8.96 3.84 -12.16
C ASP A 592 8.58 5.19 -12.77
N GLY A 593 7.79 5.19 -13.84
CA GLY A 593 7.49 6.37 -14.63
C GLY A 593 6.08 6.92 -14.45
N VAL A 594 5.86 8.11 -15.01
CA VAL A 594 4.54 8.76 -15.13
C VAL A 594 3.55 7.86 -15.87
N ASN A 595 4.05 7.14 -16.86
CA ASN A 595 3.28 6.23 -17.70
C ASN A 595 2.70 5.03 -16.94
N ASP A 596 3.28 4.71 -15.78
CA ASP A 596 2.84 3.62 -14.91
C ASP A 596 1.80 4.06 -13.89
N ALA A 597 1.72 5.35 -13.58
CA ALA A 597 0.87 5.87 -12.52
C ALA A 597 -0.61 5.42 -12.61
N PRO A 598 -1.27 5.42 -13.79
CA PRO A 598 -2.63 4.91 -13.90
C PRO A 598 -2.76 3.41 -13.56
N ALA A 599 -1.82 2.58 -14.02
CA ALA A 599 -1.81 1.14 -13.76
C ALA A 599 -1.45 0.83 -12.29
N LEU A 600 -0.50 1.58 -11.69
CA LEU A 600 -0.15 1.48 -10.27
C LEU A 600 -1.34 1.81 -9.37
N LYS A 601 -2.11 2.85 -9.72
CA LYS A 601 -3.32 3.24 -8.97
C LYS A 601 -4.46 2.23 -9.15
N LYS A 602 -4.56 1.60 -10.32
CA LYS A 602 -5.59 0.61 -10.65
C LYS A 602 -5.35 -0.74 -9.98
N ALA A 603 -4.09 -1.17 -9.88
CA ALA A 603 -3.72 -2.45 -9.28
C ALA A 603 -4.17 -2.54 -7.82
N ASP A 604 -4.45 -3.75 -7.34
CA ASP A 604 -4.73 -4.00 -5.92
C ASP A 604 -3.54 -3.55 -5.07
N CYS A 605 -2.33 -3.88 -5.52
CA CYS A 605 -1.08 -3.43 -4.91
C CYS A 605 -0.15 -2.79 -5.94
N GLY A 606 -0.21 -1.45 -6.10
CA GLY A 606 0.76 -0.70 -6.88
C GLY A 606 2.08 -0.53 -6.12
N ILE A 607 3.20 -0.79 -6.78
CA ILE A 607 4.55 -0.81 -6.19
C ILE A 607 5.45 0.11 -7.01
N ALA A 608 5.82 1.27 -6.46
CA ALA A 608 6.83 2.14 -7.06
C ALA A 608 8.22 1.62 -6.74
N VAL A 609 9.04 1.42 -7.77
CA VAL A 609 10.41 0.92 -7.58
C VAL A 609 11.36 2.03 -7.11
N SER A 610 12.55 1.64 -6.67
CA SER A 610 13.58 2.61 -6.24
C SER A 610 13.98 3.52 -7.40
N GLY A 611 13.98 4.83 -7.16
CA GLY A 611 14.25 5.84 -8.19
C GLY A 611 13.04 6.25 -9.03
N ALA A 612 11.85 5.75 -8.72
CA ALA A 612 10.60 6.12 -9.40
C ALA A 612 10.30 7.61 -9.29
N THR A 613 9.65 8.14 -10.33
CA THR A 613 9.18 9.54 -10.38
C THR A 613 8.16 9.82 -9.28
N ASP A 614 7.99 11.08 -8.93
CA ASP A 614 7.03 11.48 -7.90
C ASP A 614 5.59 11.06 -8.24
N ALA A 615 5.22 11.12 -9.52
CA ALA A 615 3.92 10.65 -10.00
C ALA A 615 3.70 9.15 -9.75
N ALA A 616 4.68 8.31 -10.04
CA ALA A 616 4.62 6.87 -9.76
C ALA A 616 4.57 6.59 -8.25
N ARG A 617 5.39 7.31 -7.45
CA ARG A 617 5.41 7.18 -5.98
C ARG A 617 4.07 7.59 -5.34
N ALA A 618 3.45 8.66 -5.83
CA ALA A 618 2.15 9.13 -5.35
C ALA A 618 1.00 8.17 -5.71
N ALA A 619 1.07 7.49 -6.85
CA ALA A 619 0.08 6.51 -7.29
C ALA A 619 0.22 5.15 -6.58
N ALA A 620 1.40 4.82 -6.06
CA ALA A 620 1.71 3.52 -5.51
C ALA A 620 1.25 3.33 -4.07
N SER A 621 0.88 2.10 -3.74
CA SER A 621 0.55 1.66 -2.37
C SER A 621 1.80 1.30 -1.55
N ILE A 622 2.89 0.95 -2.24
CA ILE A 622 4.19 0.61 -1.65
C ILE A 622 5.29 1.28 -2.45
N VAL A 623 6.29 1.83 -1.78
CA VAL A 623 7.48 2.44 -2.39
C VAL A 623 8.74 1.70 -1.94
N LEU A 624 9.52 1.22 -2.88
CA LEU A 624 10.77 0.52 -2.60
C LEU A 624 11.93 1.52 -2.45
N MET A 625 12.72 1.35 -1.39
CA MET A 625 13.91 2.17 -1.14
C MET A 625 15.19 1.59 -1.77
N THR A 626 15.14 0.33 -2.18
CA THR A 626 16.22 -0.36 -2.87
C THR A 626 15.68 -1.09 -4.09
N PRO A 627 16.44 -1.15 -5.19
CA PRO A 627 15.95 -1.76 -6.42
C PRO A 627 15.96 -3.29 -6.34
N GLY A 628 15.09 -3.94 -7.10
CA GLY A 628 15.08 -5.39 -7.32
C GLY A 628 13.79 -6.10 -6.95
N LEU A 629 13.49 -7.18 -7.67
CA LEU A 629 12.32 -8.02 -7.46
C LEU A 629 12.37 -8.75 -6.10
N SER A 630 13.57 -9.07 -5.59
CA SER A 630 13.79 -9.75 -4.31
C SER A 630 13.16 -8.99 -3.13
N VAL A 631 13.24 -7.66 -3.14
CA VAL A 631 12.62 -6.80 -2.12
C VAL A 631 11.10 -6.96 -2.10
N ILE A 632 10.48 -7.08 -3.29
CA ILE A 632 9.03 -7.29 -3.44
C ILE A 632 8.63 -8.66 -2.88
N ILE A 633 9.36 -9.70 -3.24
CA ILE A 633 9.09 -11.07 -2.74
C ILE A 633 9.28 -11.17 -1.23
N ASP A 634 10.28 -10.50 -0.67
CA ASP A 634 10.45 -10.41 0.77
C ASP A 634 9.33 -9.60 1.45
N ALA A 635 8.83 -8.55 0.79
CA ALA A 635 7.67 -7.81 1.27
C ALA A 635 6.39 -8.67 1.24
N ILE A 636 6.18 -9.48 0.19
CA ILE A 636 5.06 -10.44 0.11
C ILE A 636 5.14 -11.46 1.27
N LYS A 637 6.32 -12.05 1.52
CA LYS A 637 6.53 -12.99 2.65
C LYS A 637 6.16 -12.35 3.99
N GLU A 638 6.63 -11.13 4.22
CA GLU A 638 6.34 -10.43 5.48
C GLU A 638 4.86 -10.04 5.59
N SER A 639 4.23 -9.59 4.50
CA SER A 639 2.80 -9.29 4.47
C SER A 639 1.94 -10.53 4.76
N ARG A 640 2.30 -11.71 4.24
CA ARG A 640 1.66 -12.98 4.57
C ARG A 640 1.80 -13.35 6.05
N LYS A 641 2.95 -13.05 6.69
CA LYS A 641 3.11 -13.23 8.15
C LYS A 641 2.19 -12.30 8.93
N ILE A 642 2.10 -11.04 8.52
CA ILE A 642 1.21 -10.06 9.14
C ILE A 642 -0.24 -10.52 9.02
N PHE A 643 -0.64 -11.00 7.84
CA PHE A 643 -1.97 -11.54 7.58
C PHE A 643 -2.28 -12.78 8.46
N GLN A 644 -1.32 -13.68 8.68
CA GLN A 644 -1.48 -14.83 9.60
C GLN A 644 -1.70 -14.37 11.06
N ARG A 645 -0.99 -13.34 11.53
CA ARG A 645 -1.24 -12.77 12.87
C ARG A 645 -2.66 -12.22 12.98
N MET A 646 -3.14 -11.53 11.94
CA MET A 646 -4.52 -11.01 11.89
C MET A 646 -5.55 -12.13 11.91
N ASN A 647 -5.35 -13.19 11.13
CA ASN A 647 -6.21 -14.38 11.11
C ASN A 647 -6.25 -15.08 12.46
N SER A 648 -5.10 -15.26 13.10
CA SER A 648 -4.98 -15.90 14.42
C SER A 648 -5.75 -15.12 15.47
N TYR A 649 -5.62 -13.78 15.46
CA TYR A 649 -6.37 -12.89 16.33
C TYR A 649 -7.89 -13.01 16.10
N ALA A 650 -8.33 -12.96 14.83
CA ALA A 650 -9.75 -13.05 14.49
C ALA A 650 -10.37 -14.37 14.98
N MET A 651 -9.71 -15.49 14.71
CA MET A 651 -10.15 -16.81 15.17
C MET A 651 -10.23 -16.89 16.69
N TYR A 652 -9.21 -16.41 17.39
CA TYR A 652 -9.19 -16.34 18.85
C TYR A 652 -10.37 -15.53 19.40
N ARG A 653 -10.57 -14.32 18.89
CA ARG A 653 -11.60 -13.43 19.42
C ARG A 653 -13.00 -13.97 19.22
N ILE A 654 -13.27 -14.56 18.06
CA ILE A 654 -14.57 -15.21 17.80
C ILE A 654 -14.77 -16.43 18.72
N ALA A 655 -13.77 -17.30 18.86
CA ALA A 655 -13.86 -18.48 19.70
C ALA A 655 -14.08 -18.13 21.17
N GLU A 656 -13.35 -17.11 21.67
CA GLU A 656 -13.47 -16.61 23.05
C GLU A 656 -14.86 -16.02 23.31
N THR A 657 -15.33 -15.15 22.43
CA THR A 657 -16.66 -14.55 22.54
C THR A 657 -17.76 -15.61 22.52
N LEU A 658 -17.68 -16.58 21.61
CA LEU A 658 -18.64 -17.71 21.55
C LEU A 658 -18.64 -18.53 22.84
N ARG A 659 -17.46 -18.86 23.38
CA ARG A 659 -17.32 -19.61 24.63
C ARG A 659 -18.00 -18.89 25.79
N VAL A 660 -17.70 -17.63 26.00
CA VAL A 660 -18.26 -16.84 27.09
C VAL A 660 -19.78 -16.70 26.93
N LEU A 661 -20.25 -16.29 25.74
CA LEU A 661 -21.68 -16.11 25.47
C LEU A 661 -22.48 -17.37 25.68
N LEU A 662 -22.06 -18.49 25.10
CA LEU A 662 -22.79 -19.75 25.20
C LEU A 662 -22.78 -20.29 26.63
N PHE A 663 -21.63 -20.26 27.31
CA PHE A 663 -21.57 -20.72 28.69
C PHE A 663 -22.45 -19.87 29.62
N MET A 664 -22.39 -18.55 29.53
CA MET A 664 -23.21 -17.64 30.30
C MET A 664 -24.71 -17.87 30.06
N THR A 665 -25.10 -17.87 28.78
CA THR A 665 -26.50 -18.04 28.40
C THR A 665 -27.07 -19.38 28.84
N LEU A 666 -26.38 -20.48 28.59
CA LEU A 666 -26.84 -21.82 28.97
C LEU A 666 -26.87 -22.01 30.48
N SER A 667 -25.92 -21.42 31.24
CA SER A 667 -25.95 -21.44 32.72
C SER A 667 -27.20 -20.79 33.26
N ILE A 668 -27.64 -19.66 32.68
CA ILE A 668 -28.86 -18.95 33.09
C ILE A 668 -30.12 -19.72 32.68
N LEU A 669 -30.16 -20.18 31.42
CA LEU A 669 -31.34 -20.88 30.89
C LEU A 669 -31.60 -22.23 31.56
N ILE A 670 -30.54 -23.01 31.84
CA ILE A 670 -30.67 -24.37 32.35
C ILE A 670 -30.65 -24.41 33.88
N PHE A 671 -29.69 -23.72 34.51
CA PHE A 671 -29.41 -23.85 35.93
C PHE A 671 -29.88 -22.66 36.77
N ASN A 672 -30.49 -21.62 36.15
CA ASN A 672 -30.84 -20.38 36.84
C ASN A 672 -29.69 -19.82 37.68
N PHE A 673 -28.49 -19.82 37.08
CA PHE A 673 -27.25 -19.46 37.75
C PHE A 673 -26.48 -18.45 36.94
N TYR A 674 -26.11 -17.34 37.53
CA TYR A 674 -25.23 -16.32 36.95
C TYR A 674 -23.78 -16.68 37.25
N PRO A 675 -23.03 -17.29 36.29
CA PRO A 675 -21.71 -17.87 36.58
C PRO A 675 -20.62 -16.84 36.80
N LEU A 676 -20.84 -15.59 36.37
CA LEU A 676 -19.94 -14.46 36.58
C LEU A 676 -20.70 -13.21 36.99
N THR A 677 -20.07 -12.40 37.83
CA THR A 677 -20.54 -11.04 38.12
C THR A 677 -20.12 -10.09 37.01
N ALA A 678 -20.74 -8.88 36.95
CA ALA A 678 -20.34 -7.86 35.96
C ALA A 678 -18.86 -7.48 36.10
N VAL A 679 -18.34 -7.38 37.29
CA VAL A 679 -16.94 -7.14 37.62
C VAL A 679 -16.02 -8.19 37.02
N MET A 680 -16.36 -9.48 37.21
CA MET A 680 -15.58 -10.60 36.69
C MET A 680 -15.53 -10.60 35.14
N ILE A 681 -16.64 -10.25 34.49
CA ILE A 681 -16.71 -10.14 33.01
C ILE A 681 -15.79 -9.02 32.50
N VAL A 682 -15.80 -7.87 33.18
CA VAL A 682 -14.95 -6.74 32.85
C VAL A 682 -13.46 -7.07 33.05
N MET A 683 -13.12 -7.69 34.16
CA MET A 683 -11.76 -8.13 34.45
C MET A 683 -11.26 -9.16 33.43
N LEU A 684 -12.12 -10.10 33.06
CA LEU A 684 -11.83 -11.10 32.01
C LEU A 684 -11.54 -10.43 30.68
N ALA A 685 -12.39 -9.48 30.26
CA ALA A 685 -12.20 -8.74 29.00
C ALA A 685 -10.90 -7.93 29.00
N LEU A 686 -10.63 -7.17 30.07
CA LEU A 686 -9.44 -6.33 30.18
C LEU A 686 -8.13 -7.13 30.11
N LEU A 687 -8.06 -8.24 30.85
CA LEU A 687 -6.86 -9.09 30.89
C LEU A 687 -6.66 -9.84 29.57
N ASN A 688 -7.74 -10.31 28.94
CA ASN A 688 -7.68 -10.95 27.64
C ASN A 688 -7.24 -9.97 26.55
N ASP A 689 -7.80 -8.77 26.51
CA ASP A 689 -7.44 -7.76 25.50
C ASP A 689 -5.99 -7.27 25.69
N GLY A 690 -5.54 -7.12 26.95
CA GLY A 690 -4.14 -6.80 27.27
C GLY A 690 -3.14 -7.87 26.78
N ALA A 691 -3.46 -9.16 26.96
CA ALA A 691 -2.60 -10.25 26.52
C ALA A 691 -2.54 -10.34 24.98
N ILE A 692 -3.70 -10.25 24.31
CA ILE A 692 -3.80 -10.51 22.87
C ILE A 692 -3.16 -9.42 21.99
N LEU A 693 -3.03 -8.17 22.48
CA LEU A 693 -2.30 -7.10 21.78
C LEU A 693 -0.89 -7.53 21.39
N SER A 694 -0.26 -8.39 22.18
CA SER A 694 1.08 -8.90 21.94
C SER A 694 1.18 -9.83 20.70
N ILE A 695 0.04 -10.28 20.13
CA ILE A 695 0.02 -11.13 18.92
C ILE A 695 0.61 -10.43 17.71
N ALA A 696 0.58 -9.10 17.67
CA ALA A 696 1.21 -8.28 16.63
C ALA A 696 2.71 -8.57 16.45
N TYR A 697 3.35 -9.07 17.52
CA TYR A 697 4.78 -9.39 17.56
C TYR A 697 5.08 -10.89 17.52
N ASP A 698 4.04 -11.74 17.38
CA ASP A 698 4.23 -13.18 17.47
C ASP A 698 4.97 -13.77 16.27
N ASN A 699 5.64 -14.89 16.52
CA ASN A 699 6.30 -15.68 15.49
C ASN A 699 5.26 -16.50 14.70
N VAL A 700 5.27 -16.34 13.40
CA VAL A 700 4.37 -17.06 12.49
C VAL A 700 5.13 -17.55 11.26
N HIS A 701 4.71 -18.65 10.66
CA HIS A 701 5.12 -19.05 9.32
C HIS A 701 4.19 -18.43 8.29
N TYR A 702 4.74 -17.95 7.18
CA TYR A 702 3.93 -17.55 6.03
C TYR A 702 3.52 -18.79 5.23
N LYS A 703 2.39 -18.71 4.53
CA LYS A 703 2.00 -19.75 3.58
C LYS A 703 2.69 -19.54 2.23
N ASP A 704 2.99 -20.63 1.55
CA ASP A 704 3.55 -20.61 0.19
C ASP A 704 2.49 -20.30 -0.88
N GLN A 705 1.29 -19.93 -0.49
CA GLN A 705 0.18 -19.59 -1.38
C GLN A 705 -0.38 -18.19 -1.02
N PRO A 706 -0.97 -17.48 -1.99
CA PRO A 706 -1.66 -16.21 -1.74
C PRO A 706 -2.69 -16.30 -0.62
N GLU A 707 -2.76 -15.26 0.20
CA GLU A 707 -3.64 -15.21 1.38
C GLU A 707 -4.82 -14.28 1.15
N ALA A 708 -6.02 -14.80 1.40
CA ALA A 708 -7.25 -14.02 1.39
C ALA A 708 -8.12 -14.41 2.59
N TRP A 709 -9.04 -13.52 3.00
CA TRP A 709 -9.99 -13.80 4.08
C TRP A 709 -10.94 -14.92 3.69
N ASN A 710 -10.66 -16.14 4.16
CA ASN A 710 -11.59 -17.26 4.05
C ASN A 710 -12.53 -17.26 5.26
N MET A 711 -13.65 -16.52 5.16
CA MET A 711 -14.61 -16.40 6.26
C MET A 711 -15.24 -17.73 6.68
N ARG A 712 -15.39 -18.70 5.77
CA ARG A 712 -15.88 -20.04 6.13
C ARG A 712 -14.91 -20.75 7.06
N LEU A 713 -13.62 -20.68 6.75
CA LEU A 713 -12.58 -21.29 7.56
C LEU A 713 -12.44 -20.58 8.91
N VAL A 714 -12.34 -19.26 8.91
CA VAL A 714 -12.18 -18.44 10.13
C VAL A 714 -13.34 -18.66 11.08
N LEU A 715 -14.58 -18.50 10.61
CA LEU A 715 -15.78 -18.69 11.41
C LEU A 715 -15.96 -20.17 11.80
N GLY A 716 -15.70 -21.11 10.89
CA GLY A 716 -15.86 -22.55 11.17
C GLY A 716 -14.92 -23.04 12.27
N ILE A 717 -13.62 -22.78 12.17
CA ILE A 717 -12.64 -23.15 13.19
C ILE A 717 -12.93 -22.46 14.51
N ALA A 718 -13.21 -21.16 14.49
CA ALA A 718 -13.53 -20.39 15.69
C ALA A 718 -14.81 -20.92 16.38
N THR A 719 -15.84 -21.32 15.61
CA THR A 719 -17.07 -21.90 16.14
C THR A 719 -16.80 -23.25 16.78
N VAL A 720 -16.03 -24.13 16.16
CA VAL A 720 -15.67 -25.43 16.75
C VAL A 720 -14.94 -25.24 18.09
N LEU A 721 -13.93 -24.39 18.11
CA LEU A 721 -13.19 -24.07 19.36
C LEU A 721 -14.10 -23.41 20.41
N GLY A 722 -14.98 -22.51 19.97
CA GLY A 722 -15.94 -21.82 20.82
C GLY A 722 -17.00 -22.74 21.43
N LEU A 723 -17.37 -23.85 20.75
CA LEU A 723 -18.32 -24.85 21.25
C LEU A 723 -17.70 -25.84 22.25
N VAL A 724 -16.42 -26.18 22.08
CA VAL A 724 -15.71 -27.06 23.06
C VAL A 724 -15.57 -26.38 24.42
N GLY A 725 -15.38 -25.04 24.42
CA GLY A 725 -15.19 -24.29 25.65
C GLY A 725 -16.33 -24.38 26.67
N PRO A 726 -17.60 -24.20 26.30
CA PRO A 726 -18.75 -24.41 27.18
C PRO A 726 -18.80 -25.81 27.77
N VAL A 727 -18.49 -26.87 26.98
CA VAL A 727 -18.46 -28.27 27.48
C VAL A 727 -17.45 -28.39 28.62
N ALA A 728 -16.24 -27.85 28.45
CA ALA A 728 -15.21 -27.83 29.49
C ALA A 728 -15.66 -27.03 30.73
N SER A 729 -16.28 -25.87 30.51
CA SER A 729 -16.75 -25.01 31.61
C SER A 729 -17.89 -25.63 32.38
N PHE A 730 -18.86 -26.27 31.71
CA PHE A 730 -19.94 -27.02 32.35
C PHE A 730 -19.43 -28.26 33.11
N GLY A 731 -18.41 -28.95 32.61
CA GLY A 731 -17.77 -30.05 33.33
C GLY A 731 -17.20 -29.58 34.66
N LEU A 732 -16.48 -28.45 34.73
CA LEU A 732 -15.96 -27.92 35.98
C LEU A 732 -17.07 -27.34 36.86
N PHE A 733 -18.08 -26.69 36.28
CA PHE A 733 -19.27 -26.23 37.00
C PHE A 733 -19.96 -27.38 37.71
N PHE A 734 -20.20 -28.49 37.05
CA PHE A 734 -20.85 -29.66 37.61
C PHE A 734 -20.00 -30.31 38.72
N LEU A 735 -18.68 -30.40 38.53
CA LEU A 735 -17.77 -30.83 39.61
C LEU A 735 -17.86 -29.92 40.82
N GLY A 736 -17.83 -28.60 40.64
CA GLY A 736 -17.94 -27.65 41.73
C GLY A 736 -19.27 -27.68 42.48
N ASP A 737 -20.39 -27.75 41.74
CA ASP A 737 -21.74 -27.71 42.30
C ASP A 737 -22.14 -29.07 42.95
N ARG A 738 -21.94 -30.21 42.22
CA ARG A 738 -22.48 -31.52 42.59
C ARG A 738 -21.51 -32.43 43.34
N VAL A 739 -20.19 -32.27 43.09
CA VAL A 739 -19.21 -33.15 43.74
C VAL A 739 -18.56 -32.45 44.94
N PHE A 740 -18.20 -31.19 44.77
CA PHE A 740 -17.53 -30.43 45.84
C PHE A 740 -18.47 -29.57 46.68
N HIS A 741 -19.74 -29.44 46.27
CA HIS A 741 -20.78 -28.66 46.96
C HIS A 741 -20.35 -27.23 47.33
N LEU A 742 -19.68 -26.55 46.38
CA LEU A 742 -19.26 -25.18 46.56
C LEU A 742 -20.48 -24.24 46.60
N ASP A 743 -20.44 -23.26 47.47
CA ASP A 743 -21.43 -22.17 47.49
C ASP A 743 -21.31 -21.29 46.22
N ARG A 744 -22.37 -20.58 45.89
CA ARG A 744 -22.47 -19.78 44.63
C ARG A 744 -21.34 -18.78 44.47
N PRO A 745 -20.88 -17.99 45.44
CA PRO A 745 -19.79 -17.06 45.31
C PRO A 745 -18.43 -17.70 44.99
N HIS A 746 -18.08 -18.83 45.61
CA HIS A 746 -16.85 -19.56 45.31
C HIS A 746 -16.94 -20.22 43.93
N LEU A 747 -18.12 -20.71 43.53
CA LEU A 747 -18.36 -21.28 42.22
C LEU A 747 -18.21 -20.23 41.13
N GLN A 748 -18.65 -18.99 41.34
CA GLN A 748 -18.44 -17.87 40.41
C GLN A 748 -16.95 -17.55 40.23
N THR A 749 -16.17 -17.46 41.31
CA THR A 749 -14.71 -17.22 41.20
C THR A 749 -14.00 -18.38 40.52
N LEU A 750 -14.43 -19.62 40.75
CA LEU A 750 -13.92 -20.81 40.08
C LEU A 750 -14.16 -20.73 38.58
N MET A 751 -15.38 -20.35 38.13
CA MET A 751 -15.74 -20.16 36.74
C MET A 751 -15.00 -18.99 36.06
N TYR A 752 -14.83 -17.88 36.82
CA TYR A 752 -14.00 -16.76 36.35
C TYR A 752 -12.57 -17.22 36.01
N LEU A 753 -11.92 -17.92 36.93
CA LEU A 753 -10.55 -18.38 36.71
C LEU A 753 -10.48 -19.39 35.57
N MET A 754 -11.47 -20.30 35.46
CA MET A 754 -11.55 -21.28 34.36
C MET A 754 -11.64 -20.60 33.00
N LEU A 755 -12.54 -19.61 32.84
CA LEU A 755 -12.71 -18.91 31.60
C LEU A 755 -11.47 -18.09 31.27
N SER A 756 -10.82 -17.48 32.26
CA SER A 756 -9.58 -16.73 32.07
C SER A 756 -8.44 -17.64 31.58
N VAL A 757 -8.14 -18.72 32.29
CA VAL A 757 -7.06 -19.66 31.94
C VAL A 757 -7.32 -20.29 30.57
N ALA A 758 -8.51 -20.82 30.34
CA ALA A 758 -8.86 -21.44 29.08
C ALA A 758 -8.84 -20.46 27.91
N GLY A 759 -9.23 -19.17 28.13
CA GLY A 759 -9.14 -18.08 27.19
C GLY A 759 -7.72 -17.83 26.74
N HIS A 760 -6.83 -17.63 27.67
CA HIS A 760 -5.41 -17.38 27.36
C HIS A 760 -4.74 -18.60 26.70
N LEU A 761 -5.07 -19.83 27.09
CA LEU A 761 -4.56 -21.04 26.45
C LEU A 761 -5.06 -21.16 24.98
N THR A 762 -6.29 -20.71 24.69
CA THR A 762 -6.84 -20.71 23.31
C THR A 762 -6.01 -19.82 22.36
N ILE A 763 -5.32 -18.78 22.85
CA ILE A 763 -4.37 -17.99 22.05
C ILE A 763 -3.33 -18.90 21.40
N PHE A 764 -2.78 -19.87 22.15
CA PHE A 764 -1.77 -20.79 21.62
C PHE A 764 -2.33 -21.80 20.59
N GLN A 765 -3.61 -22.13 20.66
CA GLN A 765 -4.26 -23.02 19.69
C GLN A 765 -4.54 -22.31 18.37
N THR A 766 -5.04 -21.08 18.41
CA THR A 766 -5.47 -20.34 17.21
C THR A 766 -4.33 -19.79 16.38
N ARG A 767 -3.12 -19.67 16.93
CA ARG A 767 -1.94 -19.17 16.25
C ARG A 767 -1.27 -20.15 15.27
N THR A 768 -1.65 -21.42 15.31
CA THR A 768 -1.06 -22.49 14.47
C THR A 768 -2.13 -23.33 13.80
N ARG A 769 -1.93 -23.67 12.52
CA ARG A 769 -2.77 -24.69 11.82
C ARG A 769 -2.43 -26.11 12.26
N GLY A 770 -1.16 -26.36 12.55
CA GLY A 770 -0.66 -27.62 13.12
C GLY A 770 -0.87 -27.72 14.62
N PRO A 771 -0.24 -28.67 15.29
CA PRO A 771 -0.22 -28.77 16.74
C PRO A 771 0.24 -27.45 17.38
N PHE A 772 -0.28 -27.10 18.56
CA PHE A 772 0.03 -25.80 19.22
C PHE A 772 1.53 -25.56 19.44
N TRP A 773 2.35 -26.60 19.54
CA TRP A 773 3.80 -26.53 19.72
C TRP A 773 4.59 -26.41 18.40
N SER A 774 3.94 -26.47 17.22
CA SER A 774 4.60 -26.47 15.90
C SER A 774 5.38 -25.19 15.60
N ILE A 775 5.01 -24.07 16.23
CA ILE A 775 5.69 -22.77 16.11
C ILE A 775 5.95 -22.22 17.50
N ARG A 776 7.22 -21.93 17.82
CA ARG A 776 7.61 -21.34 19.11
C ARG A 776 6.99 -19.93 19.25
N PRO A 777 6.22 -19.64 20.33
CA PRO A 777 5.69 -18.31 20.57
C PRO A 777 6.79 -17.27 20.78
N ALA A 778 6.51 -16.02 20.41
CA ALA A 778 7.41 -14.91 20.72
C ALA A 778 7.48 -14.66 22.23
N ARG A 779 8.66 -14.23 22.72
CA ARG A 779 8.85 -13.95 24.17
C ARG A 779 7.87 -12.93 24.69
N ILE A 780 7.55 -11.89 23.91
CA ILE A 780 6.60 -10.85 24.29
C ILE A 780 5.18 -11.41 24.47
N LEU A 781 4.75 -12.34 23.59
CA LEU A 781 3.46 -13.03 23.71
C LEU A 781 3.43 -13.90 24.98
N LEU A 782 4.48 -14.67 25.23
CA LEU A 782 4.58 -15.50 26.45
C LEU A 782 4.49 -14.63 27.72
N LEU A 783 5.28 -13.56 27.79
CA LEU A 783 5.29 -12.66 28.95
C LEU A 783 3.94 -11.98 29.16
N ALA A 784 3.26 -11.55 28.08
CA ALA A 784 1.95 -10.92 28.17
C ALA A 784 0.89 -11.93 28.66
N VAL A 785 0.82 -13.11 28.03
CA VAL A 785 -0.15 -14.15 28.36
C VAL A 785 0.04 -14.67 29.78
N PHE A 786 1.26 -15.05 30.17
CA PHE A 786 1.52 -15.56 31.52
C PHE A 786 1.48 -14.47 32.58
N GLY A 787 1.88 -13.23 32.28
CA GLY A 787 1.82 -12.08 33.18
C GLY A 787 0.38 -11.72 33.53
N THR A 788 -0.50 -11.57 32.52
CA THR A 788 -1.92 -11.28 32.75
C THR A 788 -2.62 -12.45 33.45
N GLN A 789 -2.23 -13.70 33.14
CA GLN A 789 -2.82 -14.88 33.77
C GLN A 789 -2.36 -15.08 35.23
N ALA A 790 -1.12 -14.73 35.52
CA ALA A 790 -0.64 -14.69 36.92
C ALA A 790 -1.45 -13.65 37.73
N LEU A 791 -1.68 -12.48 37.14
CA LEU A 791 -2.51 -11.44 37.79
C LEU A 791 -3.96 -11.93 38.00
N ALA A 792 -4.59 -12.54 36.98
CA ALA A 792 -5.94 -13.12 37.11
C ALA A 792 -6.02 -14.17 38.20
N THR A 793 -4.99 -15.03 38.32
CA THR A 793 -4.91 -16.07 39.34
C THR A 793 -4.76 -15.46 40.74
N LEU A 794 -3.89 -14.45 40.92
CA LEU A 794 -3.70 -13.75 42.17
C LEU A 794 -5.01 -13.07 42.64
N ILE A 795 -5.73 -12.43 41.72
CA ILE A 795 -7.03 -11.82 41.97
C ILE A 795 -8.03 -12.86 42.50
N ALA A 796 -8.11 -14.04 41.89
CA ALA A 796 -9.01 -15.12 42.28
C ALA A 796 -8.58 -15.76 43.63
N VAL A 797 -7.29 -15.99 43.83
CA VAL A 797 -6.74 -16.64 45.03
C VAL A 797 -6.98 -15.79 46.29
N TYR A 798 -6.69 -14.48 46.17
CA TYR A 798 -6.77 -13.55 47.31
C TYR A 798 -8.12 -12.81 47.42
N GLY A 799 -9.00 -13.01 46.43
CA GLY A 799 -10.37 -12.49 46.51
C GLY A 799 -10.49 -11.00 46.21
N LEU A 800 -9.67 -10.42 45.35
CA LEU A 800 -9.79 -9.03 44.95
C LEU A 800 -11.02 -8.83 44.04
N PHE A 801 -12.05 -8.15 44.54
CA PHE A 801 -13.35 -7.96 43.90
C PHE A 801 -14.22 -9.24 43.72
N MET A 802 -13.84 -10.36 44.31
CA MET A 802 -14.53 -11.63 44.24
C MET A 802 -14.24 -12.47 45.49
N THR A 803 -14.93 -13.60 45.69
CA THR A 803 -14.69 -14.49 46.81
C THR A 803 -13.36 -15.22 46.68
N PRO A 804 -12.46 -15.25 47.66
CA PRO A 804 -11.16 -15.89 47.54
C PRO A 804 -11.28 -17.42 47.47
N ILE A 805 -10.66 -18.06 46.47
CA ILE A 805 -10.68 -19.54 46.36
C ILE A 805 -9.43 -20.24 46.90
N GLY A 806 -8.36 -19.49 47.17
CA GLY A 806 -7.10 -20.06 47.63
C GLY A 806 -6.33 -20.82 46.55
N TRP A 807 -5.09 -21.23 46.87
CA TRP A 807 -4.18 -21.87 45.88
C TRP A 807 -4.60 -23.26 45.48
N GLY A 808 -5.24 -24.04 46.35
CA GLY A 808 -5.68 -25.40 46.07
C GLY A 808 -6.67 -25.46 44.90
N TRP A 809 -7.70 -24.64 44.93
CA TRP A 809 -8.69 -24.53 43.87
C TRP A 809 -8.12 -23.90 42.60
N ALA A 810 -7.24 -22.92 42.75
CA ALA A 810 -6.59 -22.31 41.61
C ALA A 810 -5.73 -23.33 40.84
N LEU A 811 -4.96 -24.17 41.53
CA LEU A 811 -4.16 -25.23 40.87
C LEU A 811 -5.04 -26.30 40.22
N LEU A 812 -6.18 -26.65 40.83
CA LEU A 812 -7.13 -27.57 40.24
C LEU A 812 -7.69 -27.02 38.91
N VAL A 813 -8.07 -25.74 38.87
CA VAL A 813 -8.55 -25.06 37.67
C VAL A 813 -7.47 -25.07 36.58
N TRP A 814 -6.21 -24.72 36.94
CA TRP A 814 -5.11 -24.79 35.99
C TRP A 814 -4.86 -26.18 35.45
N GLY A 815 -4.85 -27.20 36.30
CA GLY A 815 -4.71 -28.59 35.85
C GLY A 815 -5.84 -29.03 34.93
N TYR A 816 -7.08 -28.72 35.29
CA TYR A 816 -8.26 -29.03 34.51
C TYR A 816 -8.25 -28.32 33.14
N ALA A 817 -7.95 -27.03 33.11
CA ALA A 817 -7.86 -26.25 31.88
C ALA A 817 -6.74 -26.74 30.96
N LEU A 818 -5.59 -27.17 31.50
CA LEU A 818 -4.48 -27.75 30.72
C LEU A 818 -4.90 -29.10 30.08
N VAL A 819 -5.64 -29.94 30.79
CA VAL A 819 -6.18 -31.20 30.21
C VAL A 819 -7.09 -30.89 29.04
N TRP A 820 -8.04 -29.97 29.20
CA TRP A 820 -8.94 -29.58 28.12
C TRP A 820 -8.20 -28.89 26.97
N PHE A 821 -7.17 -28.11 27.23
CA PHE A 821 -6.31 -27.55 26.21
C PHE A 821 -5.67 -28.63 25.32
N LEU A 822 -5.15 -29.71 25.94
CA LEU A 822 -4.58 -30.84 25.22
C LEU A 822 -5.64 -31.62 24.42
N VAL A 823 -6.86 -31.76 24.95
CA VAL A 823 -7.99 -32.42 24.25
C VAL A 823 -8.50 -31.56 23.08
N THR A 824 -8.50 -30.24 23.23
CA THR A 824 -9.02 -29.33 22.21
C THR A 824 -8.11 -29.24 20.97
N ASP A 825 -6.80 -29.41 21.13
CA ASP A 825 -5.85 -29.31 20.01
C ASP A 825 -6.10 -30.39 18.92
N PRO A 826 -6.28 -31.69 19.20
CA PRO A 826 -6.75 -32.68 18.22
C PRO A 826 -8.08 -32.33 17.56
N VAL A 827 -9.06 -31.79 18.31
CA VAL A 827 -10.35 -31.34 17.75
C VAL A 827 -10.13 -30.23 16.73
N LYS A 828 -9.26 -29.26 17.03
CA LYS A 828 -8.83 -28.22 16.08
C LYS A 828 -8.23 -28.83 14.81
N LEU A 829 -7.31 -29.79 14.95
CA LEU A 829 -6.67 -30.45 13.82
C LEU A 829 -7.68 -31.20 12.93
N LEU A 830 -8.67 -31.85 13.56
CA LEU A 830 -9.75 -32.50 12.84
C LEU A 830 -10.63 -31.47 12.10
N ALA A 831 -10.97 -30.37 12.76
CA ALA A 831 -11.74 -29.29 12.14
C ALA A 831 -11.02 -28.71 10.91
N TYR A 832 -9.70 -28.50 10.98
CA TYR A 832 -8.91 -28.08 9.82
C TYR A 832 -8.93 -29.11 8.69
N ARG A 833 -8.85 -30.41 8.99
CA ARG A 833 -8.94 -31.47 7.96
C ARG A 833 -10.27 -31.47 7.22
N ILE A 834 -11.37 -31.16 7.90
CA ILE A 834 -12.71 -31.13 7.34
C ILE A 834 -12.99 -29.84 6.56
N LEU A 835 -12.65 -28.68 7.14
CA LEU A 835 -13.02 -27.38 6.59
C LEU A 835 -12.03 -26.85 5.54
N ASP A 836 -10.78 -27.32 5.58
CA ASP A 836 -9.72 -26.93 4.67
C ASP A 836 -8.85 -28.14 4.28
N PRO A 837 -9.45 -29.14 3.59
CA PRO A 837 -8.68 -30.29 3.14
C PRO A 837 -7.57 -29.81 2.22
N VAL A 838 -6.34 -30.06 2.62
CA VAL A 838 -5.17 -29.82 1.77
C VAL A 838 -5.39 -30.61 0.48
N LYS A 839 -5.70 -29.93 -0.62
CA LYS A 839 -5.69 -30.56 -1.94
C LYS A 839 -4.28 -31.10 -2.13
N ALA A 840 -4.13 -32.40 -2.11
CA ALA A 840 -2.88 -33.06 -2.46
C ALA A 840 -2.49 -32.53 -3.86
N GLN A 841 -1.44 -31.71 -3.93
CA GLN A 841 -0.86 -31.36 -5.22
C GLN A 841 -0.44 -32.70 -5.86
N PRO A 842 -0.78 -32.95 -7.13
CA PRO A 842 -0.20 -34.08 -7.84
C PRO A 842 1.31 -33.89 -7.75
N ASN A 843 1.97 -34.88 -7.20
CA ASN A 843 3.42 -34.94 -7.05
C ASN A 843 4.05 -34.69 -8.44
N PRO A 844 4.74 -33.58 -8.70
CA PRO A 844 5.52 -33.49 -9.91
C PRO A 844 6.66 -34.48 -9.68
N GLU A 845 6.68 -35.53 -10.47
CA GLU A 845 7.74 -36.51 -10.53
C GLU A 845 9.11 -35.83 -10.45
N GLY A 846 9.90 -36.17 -9.44
CA GLY A 846 11.30 -35.84 -9.34
C GLY A 846 11.70 -34.77 -8.31
N ARG A 847 11.17 -34.81 -7.08
CA ARG A 847 11.90 -34.16 -5.97
C ARG A 847 12.97 -35.12 -5.47
N SER A 848 14.22 -34.91 -5.92
CA SER A 848 15.39 -35.31 -5.17
C SER A 848 15.30 -34.72 -3.75
N GLU A 849 15.55 -35.56 -2.73
CA GLU A 849 15.63 -35.14 -1.33
C GLU A 849 16.50 -33.88 -1.18
N PRO A 850 16.13 -32.91 -0.31
CA PRO A 850 17.00 -31.79 -0.03
C PRO A 850 18.29 -32.34 0.59
N GLN A 851 19.40 -32.17 -0.13
CA GLN A 851 20.71 -32.36 0.42
C GLN A 851 20.80 -31.54 1.72
N ARG A 852 21.09 -32.23 2.82
CA ARG A 852 21.46 -31.59 4.09
C ARG A 852 22.52 -30.55 3.78
N GLU A 853 22.27 -29.30 4.12
CA GLU A 853 23.24 -28.24 4.12
C GLU A 853 24.49 -28.75 4.91
N ALA A 854 25.54 -29.05 4.16
CA ALA A 854 26.86 -29.21 4.75
C ALA A 854 27.21 -27.87 5.39
N LYS A 855 27.46 -27.84 6.67
CA LYS A 855 28.03 -26.73 7.41
C LYS A 855 29.18 -26.15 6.62
N ALA A 856 29.02 -24.97 6.06
CA ALA A 856 30.11 -24.19 5.51
C ALA A 856 31.10 -23.93 6.64
N GLY A 857 32.31 -24.44 6.48
CA GLY A 857 33.43 -24.08 7.31
C GLY A 857 33.80 -22.61 7.11
N PRO A 858 34.55 -22.01 8.01
CA PRO A 858 34.86 -20.60 7.97
C PRO A 858 35.59 -20.25 6.66
N GLU A 859 35.10 -19.22 5.96
CA GLU A 859 35.78 -18.61 4.82
C GLU A 859 37.19 -18.17 5.21
N PRO A 860 38.17 -18.34 4.34
CA PRO A 860 39.53 -17.80 4.57
C PRO A 860 39.47 -16.27 4.41
N GLU A 861 39.99 -15.57 5.41
CA GLU A 861 40.17 -14.11 5.39
C GLU A 861 40.91 -13.66 4.13
N ALA A 862 40.26 -12.80 3.35
CA ALA A 862 40.91 -12.11 2.23
C ALA A 862 41.98 -11.15 2.77
N HIS A 863 43.23 -11.44 2.45
CA HIS A 863 44.38 -10.56 2.73
C HIS A 863 44.14 -9.17 2.08
N ALA A 864 44.08 -8.15 2.90
CA ALA A 864 44.17 -6.76 2.48
C ALA A 864 45.56 -6.44 1.92
N PRO A 865 45.70 -5.67 0.84
CA PRO A 865 47.03 -5.31 0.35
C PRO A 865 47.72 -4.34 1.32
N LEU A 866 48.93 -4.68 1.67
CA LEU A 866 49.88 -3.89 2.47
C LEU A 866 50.09 -2.49 1.86
N LEU A 867 49.70 -1.46 2.59
CA LEU A 867 50.10 -0.07 2.34
C LEU A 867 51.60 0.07 2.63
N VAL A 868 52.37 0.26 1.58
CA VAL A 868 53.80 0.64 1.65
C VAL A 868 53.86 2.09 2.18
N LYS A 869 54.42 2.27 3.37
CA LYS A 869 54.83 3.56 3.91
C LYS A 869 56.05 4.08 3.16
N PRO A 870 56.14 5.35 2.75
CA PRO A 870 57.36 5.92 2.22
C PRO A 870 58.35 6.13 3.37
N GLN A 871 59.58 5.58 3.21
CA GLN A 871 60.75 5.92 4.04
C GLN A 871 61.12 7.39 3.85
N THR A 872 61.02 8.16 4.92
CA THR A 872 61.74 9.44 5.02
C THR A 872 63.17 9.17 5.47
N ASN A 873 64.14 9.48 4.60
CA ASN A 873 65.55 9.66 4.98
C ASN A 873 65.73 10.99 5.74
N LYS A 874 66.37 10.85 6.87
CA LYS A 874 66.82 11.76 7.87
C LYS A 874 65.84 12.30 8.89
#